data_19cb0722a57f2728f6f8fe82a9b538e4
#
_entry.id   19cb0722a57f2728f6f8fe82a9b538e4
#
_cell.length_a   1.000
_cell.length_b   1.000
_cell.length_c   1.000
_cell.angle_alpha   90.00
_cell.angle_beta   90.00
_cell.angle_gamma   90.00
#
_symmetry.space_group_name_H-M   'P 1'
#
loop_
_entity.id
_entity.type
_entity.pdbx_description
1 polymer ?
#
loop_
_entity_poly.entity_id
_entity_poly.type
_entity_poly.pdbx_seq_one_letter_code
_entity_poly.pdbx_strand_id
1 'polypeptide(L)'
;MRPAILNPLFAEIASLPGIGPKTGKLFERLFSGAPLVLDLLFHLPHKTIDRRNRPRIKDAPRDEIVTLEVRVAEHRPPQNTRSKAPYRVLVEDETGDVLLIFFLANHGWIEKSLPIGAKRWVSGRLELWDGHLQMVHPDRVLDEEGLARLPPIEPVYFLTEGLHQRNVQKAAEAALARLSDLPEWLDPAFQAQRKWPGFRQALLEQHHPSSPRAIEPTSPSRMRLAYDELLANQLALVLVRAHMRQQSGRAHQGTGILSTKIESALPFTLTQAQIKALSEIRADLAQPRRMLRLLQGDVGSGKTLVALLAMASVVEAGSQAAMMAPTEILARQHFERMLPLCEQAGLRLGLLTGRDKAAERNKTLAALAQGEIDILIGTHAIFQEKVVFKDLAFAVVDEQHRFGVHQRLALGDKGENVDILVMTATPIPRTLVLTYFGDMDVSTLREKPAGRQPIDTRALPIDRLDEMIKAVGRALANGARVYWICPLVEESEDLDISAVEERHEMLMQFFGNKVGLVHGRMKGPDKDAAMDHFQRGETQILVATTVIEVGVDVPQATIMIIEHAERFGLAQLHQLRGRVGRGSNKSSCVLLYKAPLGEVAKARISIMRESEDGFRIAEEDLRLRGEGEILGTRQSGVPGFRIADLSVHAELLAIARDDAQLILQKDPQLGSPRGEALRALLYLFGRDAAIKVLRAG
;
A
#
# COMPACT_ATOMS: atom_id res chain seq x y z
N MET A 1 0.39 -23.47 -20.64
CA MET A 1 -0.52 -24.37 -19.90
C MET A 1 0.12 -24.63 -18.56
N ARG A 2 -0.65 -24.67 -17.46
CA ARG A 2 -0.11 -24.92 -16.11
C ARG A 2 0.52 -26.32 -16.07
N PRO A 3 1.70 -26.51 -15.47
CA PRO A 3 2.31 -27.81 -15.30
C PRO A 3 1.39 -28.78 -14.55
N ALA A 4 1.23 -30.00 -15.04
CA ALA A 4 0.31 -30.99 -14.47
C ALA A 4 0.61 -31.35 -13.00
N ILE A 5 1.88 -31.30 -12.60
CA ILE A 5 2.34 -31.53 -11.22
C ILE A 5 1.70 -30.57 -10.21
N LEU A 6 1.25 -29.38 -10.64
CA LEU A 6 0.58 -28.38 -9.80
C LEU A 6 -0.92 -28.61 -9.68
N ASN A 7 -1.55 -29.46 -10.49
CA ASN A 7 -3.01 -29.62 -10.49
C ASN A 7 -3.60 -29.95 -9.11
N PRO A 8 -2.98 -30.82 -8.28
CA PRO A 8 -3.50 -31.12 -6.95
C PRO A 8 -3.59 -29.91 -6.01
N LEU A 9 -2.72 -28.91 -6.21
CA LEU A 9 -2.66 -27.70 -5.41
C LEU A 9 -3.71 -26.65 -5.84
N PHE A 10 -4.16 -26.71 -7.09
CA PHE A 10 -5.17 -25.82 -7.64
C PHE A 10 -6.59 -26.43 -7.60
N ALA A 11 -6.76 -27.55 -6.90
CA ALA A 11 -8.07 -28.07 -6.59
C ALA A 11 -8.75 -27.23 -5.50
N GLU A 12 -10.08 -27.20 -5.51
CA GLU A 12 -10.86 -26.53 -4.45
C GLU A 12 -10.58 -27.18 -3.09
N ILE A 13 -10.56 -26.36 -2.05
CA ILE A 13 -10.32 -26.81 -0.66
C ILE A 13 -11.35 -27.85 -0.21
N ALA A 14 -12.58 -27.78 -0.73
CA ALA A 14 -13.66 -28.73 -0.45
C ALA A 14 -13.33 -30.17 -0.89
N SER A 15 -12.33 -30.35 -1.77
CA SER A 15 -11.85 -31.67 -2.19
C SER A 15 -10.94 -32.36 -1.16
N LEU A 16 -10.57 -31.67 -0.08
CA LEU A 16 -9.75 -32.24 1.00
C LEU A 16 -10.58 -33.10 1.95
N PRO A 17 -10.03 -34.20 2.46
CA PRO A 17 -10.70 -35.03 3.43
C PRO A 17 -11.05 -34.27 4.71
N GLY A 18 -12.28 -34.44 5.20
CA GLY A 18 -12.77 -33.81 6.42
C GLY A 18 -13.30 -32.38 6.26
N ILE A 19 -13.34 -31.84 5.05
CA ILE A 19 -13.97 -30.56 4.75
C ILE A 19 -15.34 -30.78 4.12
N GLY A 20 -16.38 -30.70 4.94
CA GLY A 20 -17.78 -30.73 4.49
C GLY A 20 -18.27 -29.35 4.06
N PRO A 21 -19.50 -29.25 3.48
CA PRO A 21 -20.04 -27.99 2.95
C PRO A 21 -20.09 -26.83 3.96
N LYS A 22 -20.38 -27.14 5.25
CA LYS A 22 -20.41 -26.13 6.33
C LYS A 22 -19.02 -25.58 6.61
N THR A 23 -18.03 -26.45 6.73
CA THR A 23 -16.64 -26.06 6.97
C THR A 23 -16.03 -25.36 5.73
N GLY A 24 -16.39 -25.79 4.51
CA GLY A 24 -15.99 -25.13 3.27
C GLY A 24 -16.39 -23.65 3.23
N LYS A 25 -17.64 -23.33 3.60
CA LYS A 25 -18.11 -21.93 3.70
C LYS A 25 -17.33 -21.09 4.73
N LEU A 26 -16.83 -21.68 5.80
CA LEU A 26 -15.98 -20.98 6.77
C LEU A 26 -14.59 -20.67 6.16
N PHE A 27 -14.04 -21.58 5.37
CA PHE A 27 -12.81 -21.33 4.62
C PHE A 27 -13.00 -20.29 3.52
N GLU A 28 -14.14 -20.28 2.81
CA GLU A 28 -14.48 -19.22 1.85
C GLU A 28 -14.50 -17.83 2.52
N ARG A 29 -15.01 -17.76 3.76
CA ARG A 29 -14.99 -16.53 4.55
C ARG A 29 -13.58 -16.15 5.00
N LEU A 30 -12.76 -17.13 5.42
CA LEU A 30 -11.37 -16.89 5.83
C LEU A 30 -10.52 -16.35 4.68
N PHE A 31 -10.70 -16.86 3.46
CA PHE A 31 -9.91 -16.49 2.28
C PHE A 31 -10.61 -15.46 1.37
N SER A 32 -11.79 -14.98 1.74
CA SER A 32 -12.56 -13.98 0.97
C SER A 32 -12.87 -14.41 -0.48
N GLY A 33 -13.19 -15.70 -0.68
CA GLY A 33 -13.53 -16.25 -2.00
C GLY A 33 -13.52 -17.76 -2.02
N ALA A 34 -13.48 -18.38 -3.22
CA ALA A 34 -13.37 -19.82 -3.40
C ALA A 34 -11.91 -20.29 -3.22
N PRO A 35 -11.52 -20.83 -2.05
CA PRO A 35 -10.13 -21.13 -1.77
C PRO A 35 -9.66 -22.43 -2.42
N LEU A 36 -8.41 -22.43 -2.82
CA LEU A 36 -7.70 -23.58 -3.36
C LEU A 36 -6.87 -24.26 -2.26
N VAL A 37 -6.47 -25.50 -2.51
CA VAL A 37 -5.53 -26.22 -1.63
C VAL A 37 -4.25 -25.41 -1.39
N LEU A 38 -3.76 -24.71 -2.41
CA LEU A 38 -2.59 -23.82 -2.35
C LEU A 38 -2.74 -22.70 -1.31
N ASP A 39 -3.96 -22.16 -1.15
CA ASP A 39 -4.21 -21.09 -0.20
C ASP A 39 -4.00 -21.53 1.25
N LEU A 40 -4.30 -22.80 1.55
CA LEU A 40 -3.98 -23.40 2.85
C LEU A 40 -2.47 -23.55 3.07
N LEU A 41 -1.70 -23.94 2.05
CA LEU A 41 -0.25 -24.06 2.16
C LEU A 41 0.43 -22.73 2.45
N PHE A 42 -0.15 -21.63 1.95
CA PHE A 42 0.36 -20.28 2.19
C PHE A 42 -0.31 -19.59 3.40
N HIS A 43 -1.27 -20.24 4.03
CA HIS A 43 -1.84 -19.79 5.30
C HIS A 43 -0.94 -20.26 6.45
N LEU A 44 0.20 -19.60 6.59
CA LEU A 44 1.23 -19.98 7.54
C LEU A 44 0.83 -19.64 8.99
N PRO A 45 1.29 -20.40 9.99
CA PRO A 45 1.02 -20.09 11.39
C PRO A 45 1.65 -18.75 11.77
N HIS A 46 0.95 -17.99 12.61
CA HIS A 46 1.40 -16.70 13.14
C HIS A 46 1.98 -16.81 14.55
N LYS A 47 1.68 -17.89 15.28
CA LYS A 47 2.17 -18.19 16.63
C LYS A 47 2.37 -19.68 16.80
N THR A 48 3.07 -20.04 17.88
CA THR A 48 3.20 -21.42 18.33
C THR A 48 2.86 -21.52 19.81
N ILE A 49 2.41 -22.69 20.22
CA ILE A 49 2.25 -23.06 21.63
C ILE A 49 3.29 -24.14 21.92
N ASP A 50 4.28 -23.79 22.73
CA ASP A 50 5.30 -24.76 23.17
C ASP A 50 4.77 -25.59 24.33
N ARG A 51 4.55 -26.90 24.11
CA ARG A 51 4.01 -27.83 25.10
C ARG A 51 5.06 -28.74 25.69
N ARG A 52 6.34 -28.48 25.43
CA ARG A 52 7.48 -29.24 25.99
C ARG A 52 7.71 -28.87 27.43
N ASN A 53 7.52 -27.59 27.78
CA ASN A 53 7.63 -27.14 29.15
C ASN A 53 6.31 -27.45 29.89
N ARG A 54 6.41 -28.32 30.92
CA ARG A 54 5.28 -28.75 31.73
C ARG A 54 5.62 -28.42 33.19
N PRO A 55 5.50 -27.14 33.57
CA PRO A 55 5.81 -26.71 34.92
C PRO A 55 4.83 -27.32 35.94
N ARG A 56 5.23 -27.38 37.19
CA ARG A 56 4.31 -27.61 38.29
C ARG A 56 3.42 -26.35 38.47
N ILE A 57 2.25 -26.52 39.09
CA ILE A 57 1.28 -25.43 39.29
C ILE A 57 1.93 -24.22 39.96
N LYS A 58 2.75 -24.44 40.99
CA LYS A 58 3.47 -23.40 41.73
C LYS A 58 4.40 -22.56 40.84
N ASP A 59 5.07 -23.20 39.88
CA ASP A 59 6.11 -22.59 39.05
C ASP A 59 5.57 -22.16 37.66
N ALA A 60 4.26 -22.36 37.41
CA ALA A 60 3.63 -22.05 36.15
C ALA A 60 3.51 -20.54 35.94
N PRO A 61 3.92 -19.99 34.76
CA PRO A 61 3.76 -18.58 34.45
C PRO A 61 2.28 -18.24 34.37
N ARG A 62 1.92 -17.05 34.87
CA ARG A 62 0.55 -16.52 34.85
C ARG A 62 0.32 -15.75 33.56
N ASP A 63 -0.94 -15.71 33.15
CA ASP A 63 -1.39 -15.04 31.92
C ASP A 63 -0.81 -15.61 30.62
N GLU A 64 -0.20 -16.79 30.68
CA GLU A 64 0.35 -17.53 29.56
C GLU A 64 -0.36 -18.88 29.36
N ILE A 65 -0.22 -19.44 28.17
CA ILE A 65 -0.69 -20.80 27.86
C ILE A 65 0.32 -21.79 28.40
N VAL A 66 -0.09 -22.60 29.37
CA VAL A 66 0.73 -23.63 30.00
C VAL A 66 0.09 -25.01 29.84
N THR A 67 0.90 -26.05 29.87
CA THR A 67 0.42 -27.43 29.93
C THR A 67 0.81 -28.02 31.30
N LEU A 68 -0.21 -28.30 32.13
CA LEU A 68 -0.04 -28.80 33.47
C LEU A 68 -0.34 -30.29 33.53
N GLU A 69 0.47 -31.05 34.22
CA GLU A 69 0.18 -32.42 34.62
C GLU A 69 -0.57 -32.37 35.95
N VAL A 70 -1.81 -32.84 35.97
CA VAL A 70 -2.69 -32.70 37.15
C VAL A 70 -3.47 -33.97 37.42
N ARG A 71 -3.97 -34.10 38.65
CA ARG A 71 -4.95 -35.07 39.06
C ARG A 71 -6.31 -34.37 39.22
N VAL A 72 -7.38 -35.00 38.76
CA VAL A 72 -8.72 -34.49 38.93
C VAL A 72 -9.19 -34.76 40.36
N ALA A 73 -9.41 -33.69 41.14
CA ALA A 73 -9.78 -33.81 42.56
C ALA A 73 -11.31 -33.82 42.72
N GLU A 74 -12.01 -32.85 42.14
CA GLU A 74 -13.42 -32.64 42.43
C GLU A 74 -14.17 -32.00 41.23
N HIS A 75 -15.43 -32.42 41.01
CA HIS A 75 -16.33 -31.75 40.11
C HIS A 75 -17.32 -30.89 40.90
N ARG A 76 -17.49 -29.65 40.44
CA ARG A 76 -18.46 -28.68 40.99
C ARG A 76 -19.45 -28.27 39.92
N PRO A 77 -20.48 -29.09 39.64
CA PRO A 77 -21.51 -28.76 38.65
C PRO A 77 -22.36 -27.58 39.11
N PRO A 78 -22.98 -26.81 38.23
CA PRO A 78 -23.94 -25.78 38.58
C PRO A 78 -25.16 -26.42 39.27
N GLN A 79 -25.66 -25.76 40.30
CA GLN A 79 -26.79 -26.29 41.12
C GLN A 79 -28.07 -26.57 40.32
N ASN A 80 -28.22 -25.96 39.13
CA ASN A 80 -29.35 -26.16 38.26
C ASN A 80 -28.88 -26.16 36.81
N THR A 81 -29.39 -27.12 36.01
CA THR A 81 -29.06 -27.25 34.58
C THR A 81 -29.47 -26.03 33.73
N ARG A 82 -30.37 -25.17 34.21
CA ARG A 82 -30.76 -23.90 33.58
C ARG A 82 -29.95 -22.70 34.05
N SER A 83 -29.04 -22.90 35.01
CA SER A 83 -28.18 -21.81 35.53
C SER A 83 -27.13 -21.43 34.49
N LYS A 84 -26.86 -20.13 34.37
CA LYS A 84 -25.72 -19.61 33.58
C LYS A 84 -24.36 -19.79 34.29
N ALA A 85 -24.35 -20.37 35.50
CA ALA A 85 -23.13 -20.63 36.27
C ALA A 85 -22.27 -21.66 35.52
N PRO A 86 -20.92 -21.47 35.49
CA PRO A 86 -20.04 -22.40 34.82
C PRO A 86 -19.91 -23.73 35.57
N TYR A 87 -19.67 -24.80 34.85
CA TYR A 87 -19.18 -26.05 35.40
C TYR A 87 -17.71 -25.89 35.80
N ARG A 88 -17.36 -26.27 37.03
CA ARG A 88 -16.01 -26.14 37.58
C ARG A 88 -15.46 -27.50 37.91
N VAL A 89 -14.15 -27.71 37.61
CA VAL A 89 -13.44 -28.91 38.00
C VAL A 89 -12.17 -28.49 38.72
N LEU A 90 -11.99 -28.94 39.94
CA LEU A 90 -10.79 -28.74 40.71
C LEU A 90 -9.75 -29.80 40.27
N VAL A 91 -8.58 -29.34 39.86
CA VAL A 91 -7.44 -30.21 39.54
C VAL A 91 -6.25 -29.78 40.37
N GLU A 92 -5.39 -30.72 40.71
CA GLU A 92 -4.30 -30.49 41.63
C GLU A 92 -3.00 -31.23 41.19
N ASP A 93 -1.87 -30.73 41.63
CA ASP A 93 -0.61 -31.46 41.68
C ASP A 93 -0.03 -31.40 43.10
N GLU A 94 1.18 -31.89 43.31
CA GLU A 94 1.83 -31.86 44.61
C GLU A 94 2.14 -30.45 45.14
N THR A 95 2.00 -29.40 44.32
CA THR A 95 2.45 -28.03 44.61
C THR A 95 1.30 -27.02 44.71
N GLY A 96 0.10 -27.37 44.26
CA GLY A 96 -1.07 -26.48 44.28
C GLY A 96 -2.26 -27.03 43.53
N ASP A 97 -3.27 -26.19 43.39
CA ASP A 97 -4.53 -26.50 42.73
C ASP A 97 -4.91 -25.42 41.69
N VAL A 98 -5.67 -25.84 40.67
CA VAL A 98 -6.22 -24.97 39.61
C VAL A 98 -7.68 -25.30 39.38
N LEU A 99 -8.49 -24.25 39.20
CA LEU A 99 -9.90 -24.40 38.90
C LEU A 99 -10.12 -24.33 37.36
N LEU A 100 -10.52 -25.43 36.75
CA LEU A 100 -10.95 -25.45 35.35
C LEU A 100 -12.37 -24.98 35.24
N ILE A 101 -12.65 -24.00 34.38
CA ILE A 101 -13.97 -23.35 34.26
C ILE A 101 -14.53 -23.58 32.85
N PHE A 102 -15.73 -24.12 32.76
CA PHE A 102 -16.40 -24.42 31.50
C PHE A 102 -17.80 -23.73 31.49
N PHE A 103 -17.94 -22.71 30.63
CA PHE A 103 -19.24 -22.10 30.35
C PHE A 103 -19.93 -22.87 29.24
N LEU A 104 -21.26 -23.06 29.33
CA LEU A 104 -22.11 -23.67 28.30
C LEU A 104 -21.60 -25.03 27.75
N ALA A 105 -20.87 -25.78 28.54
CA ALA A 105 -20.24 -27.04 28.10
C ALA A 105 -21.17 -28.25 28.33
N ASN A 106 -20.99 -29.30 27.56
CA ASN A 106 -21.64 -30.57 27.73
C ASN A 106 -21.10 -31.28 28.98
N HIS A 107 -21.90 -31.43 30.03
CA HIS A 107 -21.51 -32.01 31.31
C HIS A 107 -20.99 -33.45 31.15
N GLY A 108 -21.65 -34.27 30.34
CA GLY A 108 -21.19 -35.65 30.07
C GLY A 108 -19.82 -35.72 29.41
N TRP A 109 -19.48 -34.74 28.56
CA TRP A 109 -18.12 -34.66 27.99
C TRP A 109 -17.08 -34.30 29.06
N ILE A 110 -17.39 -33.37 29.96
CA ILE A 110 -16.47 -32.97 31.04
C ILE A 110 -16.19 -34.17 31.98
N GLU A 111 -17.22 -34.85 32.41
CA GLU A 111 -17.10 -36.03 33.31
C GLU A 111 -16.31 -37.16 32.65
N LYS A 112 -16.54 -37.43 31.35
CA LYS A 112 -15.81 -38.44 30.60
C LYS A 112 -14.34 -38.04 30.36
N SER A 113 -14.08 -36.77 30.13
CA SER A 113 -12.73 -36.27 29.82
C SER A 113 -11.86 -36.07 31.05
N LEU A 114 -12.50 -35.78 32.19
CA LEU A 114 -11.87 -35.49 33.50
C LEU A 114 -12.42 -36.40 34.60
N PRO A 115 -12.26 -37.74 34.57
CA PRO A 115 -12.74 -38.60 35.64
C PRO A 115 -12.04 -38.29 36.95
N ILE A 116 -12.74 -38.30 38.06
CA ILE A 116 -12.17 -38.06 39.40
C ILE A 116 -11.06 -39.07 39.71
N GLY A 117 -9.94 -38.59 40.25
CA GLY A 117 -8.77 -39.37 40.56
C GLY A 117 -7.87 -39.65 39.34
N ALA A 118 -8.32 -39.37 38.14
CA ALA A 118 -7.52 -39.61 36.91
C ALA A 118 -6.39 -38.58 36.75
N LYS A 119 -5.26 -39.04 36.27
CA LYS A 119 -4.18 -38.18 35.78
C LYS A 119 -4.54 -37.63 34.42
N ARG A 120 -4.38 -36.32 34.25
CA ARG A 120 -4.66 -35.59 33.01
C ARG A 120 -3.60 -34.54 32.74
N TRP A 121 -3.47 -34.17 31.47
CA TRP A 121 -2.73 -32.99 31.02
C TRP A 121 -3.72 -31.96 30.53
N VAL A 122 -3.75 -30.82 31.23
CA VAL A 122 -4.63 -29.70 30.88
C VAL A 122 -3.80 -28.56 30.33
N SER A 123 -4.21 -27.99 29.21
CA SER A 123 -3.49 -26.89 28.59
C SER A 123 -4.45 -25.73 28.29
N GLY A 124 -4.03 -24.54 28.68
CA GLY A 124 -4.82 -23.32 28.49
C GLY A 124 -4.13 -22.15 29.20
N ARG A 125 -4.74 -20.97 29.12
CA ARG A 125 -4.24 -19.78 29.79
C ARG A 125 -4.48 -19.89 31.29
N LEU A 126 -3.40 -19.77 32.06
CA LEU A 126 -3.45 -19.82 33.52
C LEU A 126 -3.62 -18.39 34.06
N GLU A 127 -4.73 -18.11 34.72
CA GLU A 127 -5.06 -16.78 35.23
C GLU A 127 -5.21 -16.82 36.75
N LEU A 128 -4.93 -15.68 37.42
CA LEU A 128 -5.24 -15.51 38.83
C LEU A 128 -6.52 -14.69 38.97
N TRP A 129 -7.57 -15.28 39.54
CA TRP A 129 -8.83 -14.61 39.75
C TRP A 129 -9.30 -14.82 41.19
N ASP A 130 -9.61 -13.74 41.88
CA ASP A 130 -10.08 -13.75 43.28
C ASP A 130 -9.19 -14.61 44.21
N GLY A 131 -7.86 -14.52 44.01
CA GLY A 131 -6.89 -15.26 44.80
C GLY A 131 -6.70 -16.73 44.43
N HIS A 132 -7.45 -17.26 43.46
CA HIS A 132 -7.35 -18.63 42.97
C HIS A 132 -6.80 -18.71 41.55
N LEU A 133 -5.97 -19.74 41.30
CA LEU A 133 -5.55 -20.05 39.94
C LEU A 133 -6.72 -20.70 39.21
N GLN A 134 -6.98 -20.19 38.00
CA GLN A 134 -8.03 -20.71 37.14
C GLN A 134 -7.57 -20.85 35.69
N MET A 135 -8.23 -21.76 34.98
CA MET A 135 -8.09 -21.93 33.54
C MET A 135 -9.48 -21.98 32.90
N VAL A 136 -9.85 -20.93 32.19
CA VAL A 136 -11.16 -20.81 31.55
C VAL A 136 -11.10 -21.49 30.18
N HIS A 137 -12.00 -22.44 29.94
CA HIS A 137 -12.04 -23.22 28.70
C HIS A 137 -10.67 -23.73 28.25
N PRO A 138 -10.06 -24.71 28.98
CA PRO A 138 -8.79 -25.30 28.57
C PRO A 138 -8.79 -25.66 27.09
N ASP A 139 -7.75 -25.28 26.36
CA ASP A 139 -7.60 -25.59 24.93
C ASP A 139 -7.50 -27.09 24.66
N ARG A 140 -6.91 -27.80 25.62
CA ARG A 140 -6.71 -29.26 25.57
C ARG A 140 -6.95 -29.86 26.95
N VAL A 141 -7.66 -30.99 26.96
CA VAL A 141 -7.73 -31.93 28.08
C VAL A 141 -7.36 -33.29 27.55
N LEU A 142 -6.26 -33.85 27.98
CA LEU A 142 -5.60 -35.02 27.39
C LEU A 142 -5.34 -36.08 28.44
N ASP A 143 -5.46 -37.33 28.02
CA ASP A 143 -4.85 -38.49 28.69
C ASP A 143 -3.43 -38.73 28.13
N GLU A 144 -2.77 -39.77 28.58
CA GLU A 144 -1.41 -40.11 28.17
C GLU A 144 -1.27 -40.40 26.68
N GLU A 145 -2.27 -41.08 26.11
CA GLU A 145 -2.33 -41.38 24.66
C GLU A 145 -2.55 -40.12 23.84
N GLY A 146 -3.45 -39.27 24.28
CA GLY A 146 -3.71 -37.97 23.65
C GLY A 146 -2.51 -37.04 23.70
N LEU A 147 -1.79 -37.04 24.80
CA LEU A 147 -0.53 -36.29 24.96
C LEU A 147 0.58 -36.78 24.03
N ALA A 148 0.72 -38.10 23.87
CA ALA A 148 1.72 -38.68 22.97
C ALA A 148 1.47 -38.35 21.49
N ARG A 149 0.20 -38.08 21.10
CA ARG A 149 -0.18 -37.70 19.76
C ARG A 149 -0.12 -36.19 19.50
N LEU A 150 0.06 -35.38 20.53
CA LEU A 150 0.10 -33.94 20.40
C LEU A 150 1.49 -33.48 19.94
N PRO A 151 1.61 -32.62 18.91
CA PRO A 151 2.92 -32.08 18.52
C PRO A 151 3.52 -31.27 19.67
N PRO A 152 4.84 -31.42 19.92
CA PRO A 152 5.54 -30.70 21.02
C PRO A 152 5.44 -29.16 20.85
N ILE A 153 5.44 -28.70 19.61
CA ILE A 153 5.22 -27.29 19.22
C ILE A 153 3.98 -27.27 18.34
N GLU A 154 2.90 -26.71 18.84
CA GLU A 154 1.64 -26.64 18.11
C GLU A 154 1.54 -25.32 17.31
N PRO A 155 1.38 -25.37 15.97
CA PRO A 155 1.18 -24.16 15.16
C PRO A 155 -0.20 -23.56 15.40
N VAL A 156 -0.28 -22.22 15.48
CA VAL A 156 -1.52 -21.46 15.66
C VAL A 156 -1.76 -20.61 14.41
N TYR A 157 -2.93 -20.78 13.79
CA TYR A 157 -3.34 -20.09 12.57
C TYR A 157 -4.34 -18.98 12.85
N PHE A 158 -4.39 -17.96 11.99
CA PHE A 158 -5.49 -17.01 11.99
C PHE A 158 -6.79 -17.72 11.65
N LEU A 159 -7.87 -17.29 12.29
CA LEU A 159 -9.19 -17.90 12.20
C LEU A 159 -10.24 -16.87 11.75
N THR A 160 -11.36 -17.37 11.29
CA THR A 160 -12.61 -16.60 11.17
C THR A 160 -13.65 -17.13 12.16
N GLU A 161 -14.71 -16.37 12.42
CA GLU A 161 -15.77 -16.76 13.32
C GLU A 161 -16.37 -18.12 12.96
N GLY A 162 -16.45 -19.01 13.93
CA GLY A 162 -16.97 -20.39 13.77
C GLY A 162 -15.94 -21.42 13.28
N LEU A 163 -14.74 -21.01 12.87
CA LEU A 163 -13.66 -21.92 12.46
C LEU A 163 -12.72 -22.19 13.64
N HIS A 164 -12.38 -23.46 13.89
CA HIS A 164 -11.53 -23.87 15.00
C HIS A 164 -10.11 -24.24 14.52
N GLN A 165 -9.09 -24.01 15.36
CA GLN A 165 -7.68 -24.37 15.09
C GLN A 165 -7.53 -25.78 14.55
N ARG A 166 -8.19 -26.77 15.20
CA ARG A 166 -8.13 -28.18 14.81
C ARG A 166 -8.57 -28.43 13.37
N ASN A 167 -9.55 -27.65 12.88
CA ASN A 167 -10.03 -27.80 11.50
C ASN A 167 -8.98 -27.28 10.50
N VAL A 168 -8.37 -26.13 10.81
CA VAL A 168 -7.30 -25.56 9.97
C VAL A 168 -6.06 -26.46 9.96
N GLN A 169 -5.62 -26.96 11.14
CA GLN A 169 -4.50 -27.89 11.24
C GLN A 169 -4.73 -29.14 10.37
N LYS A 170 -5.89 -29.79 10.50
CA LYS A 170 -6.23 -30.97 9.67
C LYS A 170 -6.27 -30.68 8.19
N ALA A 171 -6.81 -29.51 7.80
CA ALA A 171 -6.86 -29.09 6.43
C ALA A 171 -5.45 -28.81 5.87
N ALA A 172 -4.58 -28.17 6.65
CA ALA A 172 -3.18 -27.91 6.29
C ALA A 172 -2.41 -29.22 6.10
N GLU A 173 -2.57 -30.21 7.00
CA GLU A 173 -1.99 -31.55 6.85
C GLU A 173 -2.43 -32.22 5.54
N ALA A 174 -3.74 -32.19 5.25
CA ALA A 174 -4.28 -32.75 4.01
C ALA A 174 -3.77 -32.02 2.76
N ALA A 175 -3.53 -30.71 2.84
CA ALA A 175 -2.93 -29.91 1.78
C ALA A 175 -1.44 -30.25 1.58
N LEU A 176 -0.67 -30.37 2.66
CA LEU A 176 0.75 -30.81 2.62
C LEU A 176 0.91 -32.19 2.01
N ALA A 177 -0.02 -33.11 2.27
CA ALA A 177 -0.01 -34.45 1.66
C ALA A 177 -0.19 -34.43 0.13
N ARG A 178 -0.77 -33.34 -0.44
CA ARG A 178 -0.88 -33.15 -1.90
C ARG A 178 0.30 -32.45 -2.55
N LEU A 179 1.22 -31.93 -1.74
CA LEU A 179 2.41 -31.25 -2.22
C LEU A 179 3.46 -32.26 -2.67
N SER A 180 3.67 -32.38 -3.96
CA SER A 180 4.76 -33.16 -4.55
C SER A 180 6.08 -32.41 -4.50
N ASP A 181 7.20 -33.12 -4.66
CA ASP A 181 8.50 -32.49 -4.85
C ASP A 181 8.51 -31.78 -6.20
N LEU A 182 8.68 -30.46 -6.16
CA LEU A 182 8.76 -29.62 -7.34
C LEU A 182 10.22 -29.45 -7.78
N PRO A 183 10.48 -29.28 -9.09
CA PRO A 183 11.82 -28.96 -9.57
C PRO A 183 12.32 -27.66 -8.92
N GLU A 184 13.59 -27.63 -8.52
CA GLU A 184 14.18 -26.46 -7.88
C GLU A 184 14.44 -25.33 -8.90
N TRP A 185 14.05 -24.12 -8.53
CA TRP A 185 14.22 -22.92 -9.34
C TRP A 185 15.34 -21.99 -8.83
N LEU A 186 15.84 -22.18 -7.61
CA LEU A 186 16.97 -21.42 -7.11
C LEU A 186 18.28 -21.90 -7.76
N ASP A 187 19.24 -20.99 -7.77
CA ASP A 187 20.62 -21.36 -8.05
C ASP A 187 21.15 -22.20 -6.89
N PRO A 188 21.73 -23.38 -7.13
CA PRO A 188 22.19 -24.27 -6.06
C PRO A 188 23.27 -23.65 -5.16
N ALA A 189 24.16 -22.82 -5.72
CA ALA A 189 25.22 -22.17 -4.95
C ALA A 189 24.62 -21.09 -4.02
N PHE A 190 23.65 -20.32 -4.53
CA PHE A 190 22.93 -19.32 -3.76
C PHE A 190 22.11 -19.97 -2.62
N GLN A 191 21.39 -21.05 -2.92
CA GLN A 191 20.61 -21.80 -1.93
C GLN A 191 21.50 -22.35 -0.80
N ALA A 192 22.64 -22.95 -1.16
CA ALA A 192 23.61 -23.48 -0.21
C ALA A 192 24.25 -22.38 0.66
N GLN A 193 24.64 -21.25 0.06
CA GLN A 193 25.18 -20.09 0.76
C GLN A 193 24.21 -19.56 1.82
N ARG A 194 22.92 -19.50 1.49
CA ARG A 194 21.86 -19.02 2.39
C ARG A 194 21.40 -20.08 3.39
N LYS A 195 21.83 -21.34 3.22
CA LYS A 195 21.38 -22.51 3.98
C LYS A 195 19.85 -22.66 3.98
N TRP A 196 19.24 -22.39 2.83
CA TRP A 196 17.79 -22.48 2.67
C TRP A 196 17.37 -23.90 2.29
N PRO A 197 16.28 -24.42 2.89
CA PRO A 197 15.71 -25.72 2.48
C PRO A 197 15.07 -25.63 1.09
N GLY A 198 14.74 -26.76 0.48
CA GLY A 198 13.89 -26.83 -0.69
C GLY A 198 12.46 -26.34 -0.39
N PHE A 199 11.70 -25.97 -1.43
CA PHE A 199 10.36 -25.37 -1.28
C PHE A 199 9.40 -26.20 -0.42
N ARG A 200 9.30 -27.51 -0.73
CA ARG A 200 8.45 -28.43 0.04
C ARG A 200 8.88 -28.51 1.49
N GLN A 201 10.19 -28.66 1.74
CA GLN A 201 10.75 -28.71 3.09
C GLN A 201 10.48 -27.41 3.85
N ALA A 202 10.60 -26.25 3.20
CA ALA A 202 10.31 -24.97 3.82
C ALA A 202 8.85 -24.87 4.28
N LEU A 203 7.89 -25.31 3.47
CA LEU A 203 6.48 -25.38 3.86
C LEU A 203 6.24 -26.35 5.01
N LEU A 204 6.85 -27.54 4.97
CA LEU A 204 6.76 -28.52 6.06
C LEU A 204 7.28 -27.94 7.38
N GLU A 205 8.42 -27.25 7.38
CA GLU A 205 9.00 -26.64 8.59
C GLU A 205 8.14 -25.50 9.14
N GLN A 206 7.43 -24.76 8.29
CA GLN A 206 6.51 -23.71 8.75
C GLN A 206 5.24 -24.31 9.38
N HIS A 207 4.68 -25.36 8.81
CA HIS A 207 3.47 -26.01 9.34
C HIS A 207 3.77 -26.98 10.51
N HIS A 208 4.98 -27.54 10.57
CA HIS A 208 5.47 -28.41 11.64
C HIS A 208 6.72 -27.79 12.31
N PRO A 209 6.56 -26.66 13.02
CA PRO A 209 7.69 -25.97 13.62
C PRO A 209 8.37 -26.81 14.70
N SER A 210 9.69 -26.93 14.63
CA SER A 210 10.50 -27.62 15.64
C SER A 210 10.81 -26.76 16.88
N SER A 211 10.62 -25.45 16.74
CA SER A 211 10.77 -24.46 17.81
C SER A 211 9.90 -23.23 17.54
N PRO A 212 9.61 -22.38 18.54
CA PRO A 212 8.93 -21.12 18.32
C PRO A 212 9.61 -20.22 17.29
N ARG A 213 10.94 -20.25 17.22
CA ARG A 213 11.75 -19.48 16.26
C ARG A 213 11.60 -19.96 14.80
N ALA A 214 11.14 -21.19 14.59
CA ALA A 214 11.03 -21.74 13.24
C ALA A 214 10.02 -20.99 12.37
N ILE A 215 9.01 -20.32 12.96
CA ILE A 215 8.01 -19.54 12.24
C ILE A 215 8.33 -18.03 12.17
N GLU A 216 9.41 -17.57 12.79
CA GLU A 216 9.82 -16.17 12.72
C GLU A 216 10.08 -15.75 11.25
N PRO A 217 9.81 -14.49 10.89
CA PRO A 217 10.07 -13.99 9.53
C PRO A 217 11.51 -14.19 9.06
N THR A 218 12.47 -14.19 9.99
CA THR A 218 13.90 -14.35 9.73
C THR A 218 14.38 -15.80 9.70
N SER A 219 13.50 -16.78 9.96
CA SER A 219 13.88 -18.21 9.90
C SER A 219 14.24 -18.62 8.47
N PRO A 220 15.19 -19.57 8.26
CA PRO A 220 15.61 -19.98 6.92
C PRO A 220 14.49 -20.42 6.00
N SER A 221 13.53 -21.18 6.51
CA SER A 221 12.36 -21.64 5.77
C SER A 221 11.42 -20.49 5.41
N ARG A 222 11.20 -19.52 6.30
CA ARG A 222 10.38 -18.34 6.03
C ARG A 222 11.05 -17.41 5.03
N MET A 223 12.35 -17.16 5.18
CA MET A 223 13.17 -16.39 4.24
C MET A 223 13.17 -17.01 2.85
N ARG A 224 13.24 -18.34 2.74
CA ARG A 224 13.13 -19.07 1.49
C ARG A 224 11.79 -18.79 0.80
N LEU A 225 10.69 -18.99 1.48
CA LEU A 225 9.35 -18.81 0.91
C LEU A 225 9.07 -17.35 0.55
N ALA A 226 9.56 -16.41 1.36
CA ALA A 226 9.48 -14.98 1.06
C ALA A 226 10.28 -14.62 -0.19
N TYR A 227 11.48 -15.16 -0.35
CA TYR A 227 12.29 -14.98 -1.56
C TYR A 227 11.61 -15.55 -2.80
N ASP A 228 11.00 -16.74 -2.71
CA ASP A 228 10.27 -17.36 -3.80
C ASP A 228 9.13 -16.46 -4.30
N GLU A 229 8.36 -15.87 -3.39
CA GLU A 229 7.29 -14.93 -3.74
C GLU A 229 7.82 -13.66 -4.39
N LEU A 230 8.90 -13.10 -3.83
CA LEU A 230 9.56 -11.90 -4.38
C LEU A 230 10.16 -12.18 -5.76
N LEU A 231 10.79 -13.34 -5.96
CA LEU A 231 11.34 -13.75 -7.24
C LEU A 231 10.23 -13.93 -8.29
N ALA A 232 9.11 -14.58 -7.93
CA ALA A 232 7.96 -14.71 -8.81
C ALA A 232 7.43 -13.35 -9.26
N ASN A 233 7.32 -12.40 -8.31
CA ASN A 233 6.88 -11.05 -8.61
C ASN A 233 7.86 -10.30 -9.54
N GLN A 234 9.16 -10.32 -9.22
CA GLN A 234 10.17 -9.64 -10.02
C GLN A 234 10.31 -10.24 -11.41
N LEU A 235 10.28 -11.56 -11.51
CA LEU A 235 10.34 -12.26 -12.80
C LEU A 235 9.13 -11.89 -13.67
N ALA A 236 7.92 -11.84 -13.11
CA ALA A 236 6.74 -11.41 -13.84
C ALA A 236 6.87 -9.97 -14.36
N LEU A 237 7.37 -9.04 -13.55
CA LEU A 237 7.58 -7.65 -13.96
C LEU A 237 8.61 -7.53 -15.08
N VAL A 238 9.75 -8.23 -14.97
CA VAL A 238 10.81 -8.19 -15.99
C VAL A 238 10.35 -8.84 -17.30
N LEU A 239 9.51 -9.89 -17.24
CA LEU A 239 8.89 -10.51 -18.42
C LEU A 239 7.95 -9.53 -19.15
N VAL A 240 7.04 -8.88 -18.41
CA VAL A 240 6.15 -7.87 -18.98
C VAL A 240 6.94 -6.73 -19.60
N ARG A 241 7.97 -6.25 -18.91
CA ARG A 241 8.85 -5.20 -19.42
C ARG A 241 9.60 -5.62 -20.70
N ALA A 242 10.13 -6.84 -20.73
CA ALA A 242 10.82 -7.35 -21.92
C ALA A 242 9.89 -7.39 -23.13
N HIS A 243 8.66 -7.84 -22.95
CA HIS A 243 7.64 -7.86 -24.00
C HIS A 243 7.27 -6.43 -24.47
N MET A 244 7.05 -5.50 -23.55
CA MET A 244 6.76 -4.11 -23.91
C MET A 244 7.92 -3.47 -24.69
N ARG A 245 9.16 -3.82 -24.36
CA ARG A 245 10.35 -3.34 -25.08
C ARG A 245 10.55 -3.98 -26.45
N GLN A 246 9.94 -5.15 -26.70
CA GLN A 246 9.94 -5.77 -28.04
C GLN A 246 8.92 -5.12 -28.98
N GLN A 247 7.92 -4.41 -28.45
CA GLN A 247 7.04 -3.60 -29.27
C GLN A 247 7.85 -2.46 -29.88
N SER A 248 7.80 -2.34 -31.21
CA SER A 248 8.50 -1.28 -31.93
C SER A 248 8.03 0.09 -31.42
N GLY A 249 8.96 0.96 -31.06
CA GLY A 249 8.73 2.37 -30.77
C GLY A 249 9.21 3.23 -31.94
N ARG A 250 8.93 4.52 -31.87
CA ARG A 250 9.47 5.51 -32.80
C ARG A 250 10.54 6.33 -32.08
N ALA A 251 11.69 6.53 -32.74
CA ALA A 251 12.73 7.39 -32.18
C ALA A 251 12.37 8.86 -32.40
N HIS A 252 12.28 9.62 -31.30
CA HIS A 252 12.00 11.06 -31.31
C HIS A 252 13.26 11.83 -30.88
N GLN A 253 14.01 12.34 -31.85
CA GLN A 253 15.21 13.15 -31.61
C GLN A 253 14.89 14.61 -31.91
N GLY A 254 14.64 15.41 -30.87
CA GLY A 254 14.51 16.85 -30.97
C GLY A 254 15.87 17.53 -31.13
N THR A 255 15.90 18.68 -31.78
CA THR A 255 17.10 19.51 -31.98
C THR A 255 17.50 20.29 -30.72
N GLY A 256 16.61 20.39 -29.74
CA GLY A 256 16.76 21.16 -28.51
C GLY A 256 16.45 22.65 -28.62
N ILE A 257 16.01 23.13 -29.78
CA ILE A 257 15.71 24.54 -30.03
C ILE A 257 14.53 25.02 -29.18
N LEU A 258 13.40 24.27 -29.16
CA LEU A 258 12.23 24.63 -28.37
C LEU A 258 12.52 24.55 -26.86
N SER A 259 13.25 23.53 -26.45
CA SER A 259 13.67 23.41 -25.04
C SER A 259 14.55 24.56 -24.60
N THR A 260 15.50 24.98 -25.43
CA THR A 260 16.37 26.14 -25.13
C THR A 260 15.56 27.44 -25.02
N LYS A 261 14.56 27.64 -25.90
CA LYS A 261 13.64 28.79 -25.79
C LYS A 261 12.85 28.77 -24.50
N ILE A 262 12.30 27.61 -24.11
CA ILE A 262 11.58 27.46 -22.84
C ILE A 262 12.53 27.74 -21.66
N GLU A 263 13.72 27.15 -21.65
CA GLU A 263 14.70 27.33 -20.58
C GLU A 263 15.13 28.79 -20.45
N SER A 264 15.30 29.49 -21.57
CA SER A 264 15.68 30.92 -21.59
C SER A 264 14.55 31.85 -21.07
N ALA A 265 13.30 31.38 -21.11
CA ALA A 265 12.13 32.11 -20.59
C ALA A 265 11.94 31.92 -19.08
N LEU A 266 12.67 31.00 -18.44
CA LEU A 266 12.55 30.74 -17.02
C LEU A 266 13.26 31.80 -16.19
N PRO A 267 12.70 32.24 -15.06
CA PRO A 267 13.37 33.16 -14.13
C PRO A 267 14.42 32.48 -13.23
N PHE A 268 14.71 31.20 -13.46
CA PHE A 268 15.64 30.38 -12.69
C PHE A 268 16.33 29.34 -13.59
N THR A 269 17.40 28.72 -13.11
CA THR A 269 18.08 27.62 -13.79
C THR A 269 17.57 26.26 -13.31
N LEU A 270 17.63 25.26 -14.19
CA LEU A 270 17.28 23.87 -13.82
C LEU A 270 18.26 23.32 -12.77
N THR A 271 17.75 22.52 -11.84
CA THR A 271 18.59 21.76 -10.90
C THR A 271 19.31 20.61 -11.59
N GLN A 272 20.39 20.09 -11.00
CA GLN A 272 21.12 18.95 -11.54
C GLN A 272 20.24 17.70 -11.66
N ALA A 273 19.34 17.48 -10.69
CA ALA A 273 18.38 16.39 -10.73
C ALA A 273 17.37 16.52 -11.89
N GLN A 274 16.92 17.74 -12.21
CA GLN A 274 16.04 18.01 -13.36
C GLN A 274 16.77 17.79 -14.68
N ILE A 275 17.99 18.29 -14.81
CA ILE A 275 18.84 18.08 -16.02
C ILE A 275 19.08 16.58 -16.25
N LYS A 276 19.43 15.84 -15.19
CA LYS A 276 19.66 14.41 -15.26
C LYS A 276 18.40 13.66 -15.69
N ALA A 277 17.25 13.94 -15.04
CA ALA A 277 15.98 13.30 -15.37
C ALA A 277 15.56 13.58 -16.83
N LEU A 278 15.72 14.83 -17.29
CA LEU A 278 15.43 15.20 -18.67
C LEU A 278 16.36 14.47 -19.67
N SER A 279 17.65 14.34 -19.35
CA SER A 279 18.61 13.59 -20.17
C SER A 279 18.22 12.10 -20.25
N GLU A 280 17.82 11.49 -19.13
CA GLU A 280 17.35 10.08 -19.09
C GLU A 280 16.10 9.89 -19.96
N ILE A 281 15.12 10.81 -19.86
CA ILE A 281 13.89 10.76 -20.66
C ILE A 281 14.21 10.91 -22.16
N ARG A 282 15.03 11.88 -22.53
CA ARG A 282 15.45 12.11 -23.94
C ARG A 282 16.22 10.93 -24.52
N ALA A 283 17.07 10.30 -23.71
CA ALA A 283 17.80 9.10 -24.13
C ALA A 283 16.85 7.93 -24.43
N ASP A 284 15.75 7.79 -23.66
CA ASP A 284 14.73 6.77 -23.94
C ASP A 284 13.91 7.14 -25.20
N LEU A 285 13.45 8.39 -25.32
CA LEU A 285 12.68 8.88 -26.48
C LEU A 285 13.46 8.73 -27.80
N ALA A 286 14.78 8.80 -27.76
CA ALA A 286 15.66 8.62 -28.92
C ALA A 286 15.83 7.15 -29.37
N GLN A 287 15.30 6.18 -28.60
CA GLN A 287 15.39 4.76 -28.93
C GLN A 287 14.21 4.32 -29.82
N PRO A 288 14.39 3.35 -30.72
CA PRO A 288 13.32 2.78 -31.52
C PRO A 288 12.48 1.74 -30.71
N ARG A 289 12.22 2.04 -29.46
CA ARG A 289 11.44 1.22 -28.53
C ARG A 289 10.60 2.10 -27.64
N ARG A 290 9.43 1.58 -27.23
CA ARG A 290 8.48 2.30 -26.40
C ARG A 290 9.04 2.61 -25.02
N MET A 291 8.97 3.87 -24.60
CA MET A 291 9.32 4.31 -23.27
C MET A 291 8.16 4.12 -22.29
N LEU A 292 8.44 3.56 -21.12
CA LEU A 292 7.57 3.60 -19.97
C LEU A 292 8.41 4.00 -18.75
N ARG A 293 8.26 5.25 -18.29
CA ARG A 293 9.12 5.82 -17.23
C ARG A 293 8.30 6.49 -16.13
N LEU A 294 8.72 6.30 -14.87
CA LEU A 294 8.22 7.00 -13.71
C LEU A 294 9.13 8.19 -13.35
N LEU A 295 8.59 9.39 -13.31
CA LEU A 295 9.23 10.58 -12.79
C LEU A 295 8.67 10.88 -11.39
N GLN A 296 9.45 10.58 -10.37
CA GLN A 296 9.07 10.83 -8.98
C GLN A 296 9.85 11.99 -8.36
N GLY A 297 9.22 12.70 -7.47
CA GLY A 297 9.86 13.80 -6.75
C GLY A 297 8.86 14.49 -5.85
N ASP A 298 9.36 15.18 -4.86
CA ASP A 298 8.56 15.89 -3.87
C ASP A 298 7.64 16.95 -4.50
N VAL A 299 6.65 17.40 -3.74
CA VAL A 299 5.78 18.51 -4.16
C VAL A 299 6.64 19.74 -4.44
N GLY A 300 6.48 20.31 -5.66
CA GLY A 300 7.24 21.48 -6.09
C GLY A 300 8.70 21.22 -6.50
N SER A 301 9.10 19.96 -6.77
CA SER A 301 10.42 19.62 -7.33
C SER A 301 10.58 19.96 -8.82
N GLY A 302 9.52 20.44 -9.48
CA GLY A 302 9.54 20.85 -10.88
C GLY A 302 9.30 19.73 -11.90
N LYS A 303 8.64 18.65 -11.52
CA LYS A 303 8.23 17.54 -12.42
C LYS A 303 7.52 18.02 -13.68
N THR A 304 6.57 18.96 -13.52
CA THR A 304 5.79 19.54 -14.62
C THR A 304 6.68 20.23 -15.66
N LEU A 305 7.73 20.90 -15.23
CA LEU A 305 8.69 21.55 -16.12
C LEU A 305 9.53 20.52 -16.90
N VAL A 306 10.00 19.46 -16.24
CA VAL A 306 10.72 18.36 -16.89
C VAL A 306 9.82 17.69 -17.94
N ALA A 307 8.53 17.49 -17.62
CA ALA A 307 7.55 16.94 -18.56
C ALA A 307 7.33 17.88 -19.77
N LEU A 308 7.20 19.20 -19.56
CA LEU A 308 7.06 20.18 -20.63
C LEU A 308 8.28 20.14 -21.59
N LEU A 309 9.51 20.12 -21.05
CA LEU A 309 10.72 20.05 -21.84
C LEU A 309 10.83 18.72 -22.63
N ALA A 310 10.34 17.62 -22.05
CA ALA A 310 10.27 16.34 -22.74
C ALA A 310 9.22 16.37 -23.87
N MET A 311 8.02 16.93 -23.61
CA MET A 311 6.98 17.13 -24.65
C MET A 311 7.49 18.01 -25.79
N ALA A 312 8.20 19.09 -25.47
CA ALA A 312 8.82 19.96 -26.49
C ALA A 312 9.80 19.21 -27.40
N SER A 313 10.57 18.27 -26.83
CA SER A 313 11.50 17.45 -27.65
C SER A 313 10.77 16.55 -28.65
N VAL A 314 9.60 16.02 -28.28
CA VAL A 314 8.75 15.20 -29.17
C VAL A 314 8.07 16.06 -30.24
N VAL A 315 7.61 17.27 -29.88
CA VAL A 315 7.04 18.22 -30.87
C VAL A 315 8.09 18.68 -31.87
N GLU A 316 9.32 18.91 -31.46
CA GLU A 316 10.44 19.20 -32.39
C GLU A 316 10.66 18.06 -33.38
N ALA A 317 10.41 16.83 -33.01
CA ALA A 317 10.48 15.67 -33.92
C ALA A 317 9.26 15.54 -34.84
N GLY A 318 8.29 16.48 -34.78
CA GLY A 318 7.14 16.56 -35.68
C GLY A 318 5.89 15.82 -35.21
N SER A 319 5.86 15.30 -33.98
CA SER A 319 4.72 14.56 -33.39
C SER A 319 3.99 15.38 -32.31
N GLN A 320 2.83 14.91 -31.88
CA GLN A 320 2.03 15.55 -30.83
C GLN A 320 2.29 14.90 -29.46
N ALA A 321 2.11 15.69 -28.40
CA ALA A 321 2.15 15.23 -27.02
C ALA A 321 0.85 15.52 -26.29
N ALA A 322 0.60 14.74 -25.22
CA ALA A 322 -0.57 14.93 -24.36
C ALA A 322 -0.17 14.91 -22.88
N MET A 323 -0.86 15.70 -22.05
CA MET A 323 -0.70 15.67 -20.60
C MET A 323 -2.05 15.50 -19.92
N MET A 324 -2.17 14.43 -19.15
CA MET A 324 -3.36 14.13 -18.36
C MET A 324 -3.17 14.54 -16.89
N ALA A 325 -4.12 15.33 -16.40
CA ALA A 325 -4.24 15.68 -14.99
C ALA A 325 -5.48 14.97 -14.37
N PRO A 326 -5.45 14.62 -13.06
CA PRO A 326 -6.53 13.88 -12.42
C PRO A 326 -7.81 14.70 -12.23
N THR A 327 -7.72 16.03 -12.21
CA THR A 327 -8.86 16.94 -12.03
C THR A 327 -8.83 18.08 -13.04
N GLU A 328 -10.00 18.67 -13.30
CA GLU A 328 -10.11 19.82 -14.20
C GLU A 328 -9.36 21.06 -13.71
N ILE A 329 -9.37 21.27 -12.41
CA ILE A 329 -8.63 22.38 -11.77
C ILE A 329 -7.13 22.25 -12.05
N LEU A 330 -6.58 21.05 -11.86
CA LEU A 330 -5.16 20.79 -12.18
C LEU A 330 -4.87 20.95 -13.67
N ALA A 331 -5.74 20.45 -14.54
CA ALA A 331 -5.57 20.60 -15.98
C ALA A 331 -5.50 22.09 -16.38
N ARG A 332 -6.40 22.93 -15.85
CA ARG A 332 -6.41 24.37 -16.09
C ARG A 332 -5.15 25.05 -15.52
N GLN A 333 -4.72 24.69 -14.31
CA GLN A 333 -3.50 25.24 -13.72
C GLN A 333 -2.24 24.85 -14.51
N HIS A 334 -2.16 23.61 -14.99
CA HIS A 334 -1.05 23.22 -15.87
C HIS A 334 -1.09 24.01 -17.16
N PHE A 335 -2.25 24.17 -17.76
CA PHE A 335 -2.45 24.97 -18.98
C PHE A 335 -2.00 26.41 -18.78
N GLU A 336 -2.53 27.09 -17.76
CA GLU A 336 -2.22 28.51 -17.47
C GLU A 336 -0.73 28.75 -17.20
N ARG A 337 -0.07 27.79 -16.51
CA ARG A 337 1.38 27.91 -16.20
C ARG A 337 2.26 27.60 -17.39
N MET A 338 1.86 26.68 -18.26
CA MET A 338 2.62 26.31 -19.44
C MET A 338 2.41 27.27 -20.59
N LEU A 339 1.24 27.89 -20.69
CA LEU A 339 0.86 28.73 -21.83
C LEU A 339 1.89 29.83 -22.16
N PRO A 340 2.35 30.67 -21.20
CA PRO A 340 3.33 31.71 -21.51
C PRO A 340 4.65 31.14 -22.03
N LEU A 341 5.09 30.00 -21.49
CA LEU A 341 6.35 29.33 -21.91
C LEU A 341 6.19 28.72 -23.30
N CYS A 342 5.04 28.13 -23.58
CA CYS A 342 4.70 27.55 -24.88
C CYS A 342 4.61 28.65 -25.96
N GLU A 343 3.93 29.76 -25.68
CA GLU A 343 3.81 30.90 -26.61
C GLU A 343 5.16 31.49 -26.98
N GLN A 344 6.05 31.68 -25.99
CA GLN A 344 7.42 32.19 -26.23
C GLN A 344 8.25 31.22 -27.07
N ALA A 345 8.06 29.91 -26.89
CA ALA A 345 8.71 28.89 -27.69
C ALA A 345 8.10 28.70 -29.09
N GLY A 346 6.87 29.20 -29.32
CA GLY A 346 6.11 29.00 -30.55
C GLY A 346 5.35 27.67 -30.57
N LEU A 347 5.05 27.09 -29.41
CA LEU A 347 4.27 25.86 -29.25
C LEU A 347 2.78 26.18 -29.09
N ARG A 348 1.93 25.38 -29.74
CA ARG A 348 0.47 25.55 -29.71
C ARG A 348 -0.12 24.61 -28.65
N LEU A 349 -0.55 25.21 -27.55
CA LEU A 349 -1.11 24.49 -26.40
C LEU A 349 -2.65 24.44 -26.48
N GLY A 350 -3.24 23.28 -26.26
CA GLY A 350 -4.69 23.08 -26.17
C GLY A 350 -5.14 22.59 -24.80
N LEU A 351 -6.39 22.91 -24.42
CA LEU A 351 -7.03 22.40 -23.21
C LEU A 351 -8.31 21.65 -23.57
N LEU A 352 -8.54 20.48 -22.93
CA LEU A 352 -9.76 19.70 -23.10
C LEU A 352 -10.24 19.15 -21.75
N THR A 353 -11.38 19.67 -21.27
CA THR A 353 -11.99 19.26 -20.00
C THR A 353 -13.43 18.78 -20.18
N GLY A 354 -14.00 18.16 -19.13
CA GLY A 354 -15.38 17.68 -19.17
C GLY A 354 -16.44 18.79 -19.20
N ARG A 355 -16.08 20.03 -18.80
CA ARG A 355 -16.99 21.19 -18.70
C ARG A 355 -16.96 22.12 -19.92
N ASP A 356 -16.11 21.83 -20.91
CA ASP A 356 -16.01 22.68 -22.07
C ASP A 356 -17.33 22.67 -22.87
N LYS A 357 -17.77 23.85 -23.33
CA LYS A 357 -18.95 23.97 -24.17
C LYS A 357 -18.79 23.17 -25.45
N ALA A 358 -19.86 22.56 -25.94
CA ALA A 358 -19.80 21.66 -27.09
C ALA A 358 -19.14 22.31 -28.33
N ALA A 359 -19.38 23.60 -28.58
CA ALA A 359 -18.76 24.32 -29.70
C ALA A 359 -17.23 24.47 -29.53
N GLU A 360 -16.77 24.86 -28.36
CA GLU A 360 -15.34 24.99 -28.04
C GLU A 360 -14.66 23.63 -28.09
N ARG A 361 -15.29 22.60 -27.49
CA ARG A 361 -14.82 21.22 -27.53
C ARG A 361 -14.63 20.73 -28.98
N ASN A 362 -15.63 20.93 -29.84
CA ASN A 362 -15.54 20.50 -31.24
C ASN A 362 -14.44 21.24 -32.00
N LYS A 363 -14.24 22.54 -31.72
CA LYS A 363 -13.13 23.32 -32.30
C LYS A 363 -11.78 22.76 -31.88
N THR A 364 -11.58 22.47 -30.59
CA THR A 364 -10.35 21.87 -30.07
C THR A 364 -10.09 20.50 -30.68
N LEU A 365 -11.13 19.64 -30.80
CA LEU A 365 -11.01 18.33 -31.43
C LEU A 365 -10.63 18.39 -32.90
N ALA A 366 -11.21 19.32 -33.64
CA ALA A 366 -10.86 19.53 -35.05
C ALA A 366 -9.42 20.02 -35.22
N ALA A 367 -9.02 21.02 -34.46
CA ALA A 367 -7.63 21.53 -34.46
C ALA A 367 -6.59 20.45 -34.07
N LEU A 368 -6.93 19.59 -33.10
CA LEU A 368 -6.10 18.47 -32.70
C LEU A 368 -5.90 17.46 -33.83
N ALA A 369 -6.99 17.06 -34.49
CA ALA A 369 -6.96 16.11 -35.60
C ALA A 369 -6.24 16.65 -36.84
N GLN A 370 -6.23 17.97 -37.05
CA GLN A 370 -5.47 18.62 -38.12
C GLN A 370 -4.02 18.85 -37.78
N GLY A 371 -3.61 18.68 -36.50
CA GLY A 371 -2.24 18.93 -36.03
C GLY A 371 -1.96 20.42 -35.81
N GLU A 372 -2.98 21.21 -35.55
CA GLU A 372 -2.87 22.62 -35.19
C GLU A 372 -2.62 22.82 -33.68
N ILE A 373 -2.74 21.75 -32.87
CA ILE A 373 -2.37 21.69 -31.46
C ILE A 373 -1.19 20.76 -31.31
N ASP A 374 -0.09 21.23 -30.74
CA ASP A 374 1.14 20.46 -30.53
C ASP A 374 1.10 19.68 -29.21
N ILE A 375 0.58 20.31 -28.15
CA ILE A 375 0.45 19.73 -26.81
C ILE A 375 -1.00 19.89 -26.33
N LEU A 376 -1.67 18.78 -26.00
CA LEU A 376 -3.01 18.80 -25.41
C LEU A 376 -2.94 18.50 -23.91
N ILE A 377 -3.47 19.40 -23.08
CA ILE A 377 -3.67 19.18 -21.65
C ILE A 377 -5.14 18.89 -21.39
N GLY A 378 -5.44 17.95 -20.48
CA GLY A 378 -6.82 17.71 -20.07
C GLY A 378 -6.93 16.66 -18.96
N THR A 379 -8.17 16.23 -18.73
CA THR A 379 -8.47 15.13 -17.80
C THR A 379 -8.52 13.81 -18.56
N HIS A 380 -8.98 12.73 -17.90
CA HIS A 380 -9.22 11.44 -18.58
C HIS A 380 -10.04 11.55 -19.87
N ALA A 381 -10.73 12.67 -20.08
CA ALA A 381 -11.49 12.95 -21.30
C ALA A 381 -10.62 12.95 -22.58
N ILE A 382 -9.31 13.24 -22.48
CA ILE A 382 -8.40 13.25 -23.65
C ILE A 382 -8.16 11.84 -24.23
N PHE A 383 -8.46 10.79 -23.48
CA PHE A 383 -8.30 9.39 -23.91
C PHE A 383 -9.61 8.71 -24.33
N GLN A 384 -10.73 9.46 -24.37
CA GLN A 384 -11.99 8.93 -24.91
C GLN A 384 -11.88 8.64 -26.42
N GLU A 385 -12.57 7.62 -26.93
CA GLU A 385 -12.52 7.19 -28.32
C GLU A 385 -12.72 8.31 -29.34
N LYS A 386 -13.54 9.28 -29.01
CA LYS A 386 -13.86 10.44 -29.87
C LYS A 386 -12.73 11.47 -30.04
N VAL A 387 -11.67 11.38 -29.19
CA VAL A 387 -10.52 12.29 -29.29
C VAL A 387 -9.48 11.66 -30.21
N VAL A 388 -9.30 12.23 -31.36
CA VAL A 388 -8.37 11.76 -32.39
C VAL A 388 -7.21 12.74 -32.51
N PHE A 389 -5.99 12.23 -32.34
CA PHE A 389 -4.75 12.97 -32.61
C PHE A 389 -4.32 12.73 -34.05
N LYS A 390 -3.65 13.69 -34.65
CA LYS A 390 -3.03 13.50 -35.96
C LYS A 390 -1.84 12.52 -35.83
N ASP A 391 -0.99 12.70 -34.81
CA ASP A 391 0.17 11.86 -34.55
C ASP A 391 0.61 11.96 -33.07
N LEU A 392 -0.10 11.29 -32.17
CA LEU A 392 0.26 11.23 -30.76
C LEU A 392 1.46 10.30 -30.57
N ALA A 393 2.57 10.82 -30.03
CA ALA A 393 3.78 10.06 -29.76
C ALA A 393 4.16 10.00 -28.29
N PHE A 394 3.71 10.93 -27.46
CA PHE A 394 4.12 11.02 -26.07
C PHE A 394 2.95 11.42 -25.16
N ALA A 395 2.73 10.67 -24.11
CA ALA A 395 1.71 10.93 -23.11
C ALA A 395 2.31 11.05 -21.70
N VAL A 396 2.00 12.15 -21.03
CA VAL A 396 2.34 12.40 -19.63
C VAL A 396 1.10 12.18 -18.77
N VAL A 397 1.24 11.38 -17.70
CA VAL A 397 0.17 11.10 -16.73
C VAL A 397 0.58 11.65 -15.38
N ASP A 398 -0.15 12.65 -14.87
CA ASP A 398 0.12 13.25 -13.56
C ASP A 398 -0.69 12.54 -12.45
N GLU A 399 -0.09 12.41 -11.26
CA GLU A 399 -0.69 11.81 -10.04
C GLU A 399 -1.28 10.40 -10.24
N GLN A 400 -0.44 9.47 -10.66
CA GLN A 400 -0.81 8.10 -11.05
C GLN A 400 -1.55 7.28 -9.98
N HIS A 401 -1.45 7.56 -8.69
CA HIS A 401 -2.03 6.73 -7.64
C HIS A 401 -3.56 6.55 -7.72
N ARG A 402 -4.22 7.29 -8.62
CA ARG A 402 -5.66 7.18 -8.93
C ARG A 402 -5.96 6.36 -10.19
N PHE A 403 -4.94 5.81 -10.90
CA PHE A 403 -5.11 5.11 -12.18
C PHE A 403 -4.66 3.66 -12.13
N GLY A 404 -5.57 2.72 -12.47
CA GLY A 404 -5.29 1.29 -12.57
C GLY A 404 -4.50 0.90 -13.84
N VAL A 405 -3.98 -0.33 -13.86
CA VAL A 405 -3.25 -0.94 -15.00
C VAL A 405 -4.05 -0.89 -16.32
N HIS A 406 -5.38 -1.07 -16.25
CA HIS A 406 -6.26 -1.03 -17.41
C HIS A 406 -6.31 0.32 -18.13
N GLN A 407 -6.19 1.42 -17.40
CA GLN A 407 -6.19 2.77 -17.98
C GLN A 407 -4.86 3.10 -18.67
N ARG A 408 -3.75 2.51 -18.20
CA ARG A 408 -2.43 2.60 -18.86
C ARG A 408 -2.42 1.88 -20.21
N LEU A 409 -3.08 0.73 -20.30
CA LEU A 409 -3.23 -0.03 -21.55
C LEU A 409 -4.09 0.74 -22.57
N ALA A 410 -5.18 1.38 -22.14
CA ALA A 410 -6.03 2.19 -23.00
C ALA A 410 -5.31 3.43 -23.60
N LEU A 411 -4.25 3.93 -22.92
CA LEU A 411 -3.35 4.95 -23.48
C LEU A 411 -2.53 4.41 -24.64
N GLY A 412 -2.11 3.15 -24.54
CA GLY A 412 -1.37 2.46 -25.58
C GLY A 412 -2.14 2.27 -26.88
N ASP A 413 -3.47 2.20 -26.78
CA ASP A 413 -4.36 1.94 -27.93
C ASP A 413 -4.73 3.21 -28.72
N LYS A 414 -4.36 4.42 -28.23
CA LYS A 414 -4.68 5.73 -28.88
C LYS A 414 -3.72 6.16 -29.98
N GLY A 415 -2.58 5.51 -30.10
CA GLY A 415 -1.61 5.73 -31.17
C GLY A 415 -0.70 4.52 -31.28
N GLU A 416 -0.18 4.25 -32.48
CA GLU A 416 0.82 3.23 -32.65
C GLU A 416 2.08 3.65 -31.87
N ASN A 417 2.38 2.94 -30.75
CA ASN A 417 3.63 3.06 -29.99
C ASN A 417 3.85 4.38 -29.23
N VAL A 418 2.84 4.84 -28.46
CA VAL A 418 2.93 6.05 -27.63
C VAL A 418 3.88 5.82 -26.45
N ASP A 419 4.86 6.71 -26.29
CA ASP A 419 5.73 6.79 -25.11
C ASP A 419 4.98 7.34 -23.90
N ILE A 420 5.22 6.77 -22.70
CA ILE A 420 4.48 7.14 -21.49
C ILE A 420 5.44 7.59 -20.40
N LEU A 421 5.22 8.80 -19.89
CA LEU A 421 5.83 9.33 -18.68
C LEU A 421 4.79 9.45 -17.59
N VAL A 422 4.99 8.74 -16.52
CA VAL A 422 4.13 8.81 -15.34
C VAL A 422 4.78 9.70 -14.30
N MET A 423 4.01 10.62 -13.69
CA MET A 423 4.49 11.48 -12.62
C MET A 423 3.77 11.20 -11.31
N THR A 424 4.49 11.34 -10.20
CA THR A 424 3.90 11.32 -8.85
C THR A 424 4.52 12.38 -7.96
N ALA A 425 3.67 13.09 -7.20
CA ALA A 425 4.12 14.08 -6.21
C ALA A 425 4.39 13.47 -4.83
N THR A 426 3.91 12.27 -4.58
CA THR A 426 4.33 11.49 -3.41
C THR A 426 5.56 10.69 -3.77
N PRO A 427 6.70 10.94 -3.14
CA PRO A 427 7.81 10.02 -3.26
C PRO A 427 7.38 8.61 -2.87
N ILE A 428 7.64 7.65 -3.74
CA ILE A 428 7.34 6.25 -3.47
C ILE A 428 8.62 5.63 -2.90
N PRO A 429 8.55 4.95 -1.75
CA PRO A 429 9.71 4.22 -1.21
C PRO A 429 10.33 3.33 -2.26
N ARG A 430 11.67 3.27 -2.29
CA ARG A 430 12.41 2.47 -3.29
C ARG A 430 11.92 1.03 -3.34
N THR A 431 11.60 0.46 -2.21
CA THR A 431 11.09 -0.90 -2.08
C THR A 431 9.76 -1.08 -2.81
N LEU A 432 8.82 -0.14 -2.63
CA LEU A 432 7.53 -0.18 -3.33
C LEU A 432 7.66 0.11 -4.83
N VAL A 433 8.59 0.99 -5.22
CA VAL A 433 8.90 1.22 -6.65
C VAL A 433 9.35 -0.08 -7.30
N LEU A 434 10.27 -0.81 -6.68
CA LEU A 434 10.75 -2.10 -7.19
C LEU A 434 9.66 -3.17 -7.22
N THR A 435 8.73 -3.13 -6.26
CA THR A 435 7.65 -4.11 -6.13
C THR A 435 6.53 -3.93 -7.16
N TYR A 436 6.13 -2.68 -7.41
CA TYR A 436 4.92 -2.37 -8.18
C TYR A 436 5.18 -1.66 -9.52
N PHE A 437 6.34 -1.05 -9.66
CA PHE A 437 6.75 -0.30 -10.84
C PHE A 437 8.06 -0.84 -11.44
N GLY A 438 8.41 -2.09 -11.14
CA GLY A 438 9.62 -2.73 -11.69
C GLY A 438 9.59 -2.90 -13.21
N ASP A 439 8.43 -2.73 -13.82
CA ASP A 439 8.22 -2.65 -15.27
C ASP A 439 8.61 -1.29 -15.87
N MET A 440 8.81 -0.25 -15.04
CA MET A 440 9.16 1.11 -15.46
C MET A 440 10.63 1.45 -15.19
N ASP A 441 11.20 2.31 -16.05
CA ASP A 441 12.40 3.05 -15.71
C ASP A 441 12.06 4.21 -14.77
N VAL A 442 12.98 4.60 -13.89
CA VAL A 442 12.67 5.58 -12.82
C VAL A 442 13.68 6.73 -12.86
N SER A 443 13.15 7.95 -12.95
CA SER A 443 13.88 9.19 -12.71
C SER A 443 13.41 9.86 -11.44
N THR A 444 14.34 10.35 -10.62
CA THR A 444 14.04 10.86 -9.28
C THR A 444 14.55 12.30 -9.12
N LEU A 445 13.66 13.21 -8.72
CA LEU A 445 13.98 14.59 -8.37
C LEU A 445 14.06 14.73 -6.85
N ARG A 446 15.28 14.63 -6.30
CA ARG A 446 15.52 14.78 -4.85
C ARG A 446 15.83 16.21 -4.43
N GLU A 447 16.28 17.06 -5.37
CA GLU A 447 16.64 18.43 -5.10
C GLU A 447 15.40 19.32 -5.07
N LYS A 448 15.38 20.26 -4.12
CA LYS A 448 14.41 21.36 -4.12
C LYS A 448 14.94 22.50 -4.97
N PRO A 449 14.09 23.18 -5.77
CA PRO A 449 14.49 24.38 -6.51
C PRO A 449 15.08 25.45 -5.58
N ALA A 450 16.05 26.20 -6.10
CA ALA A 450 16.72 27.28 -5.36
C ALA A 450 15.72 28.33 -4.86
N GLY A 451 15.98 28.92 -3.68
CA GLY A 451 15.17 29.98 -3.09
C GLY A 451 13.99 29.50 -2.23
N ARG A 452 13.72 28.21 -2.14
CA ARG A 452 12.66 27.67 -1.29
C ARG A 452 13.10 27.66 0.17
N GLN A 453 12.29 28.29 1.04
CA GLN A 453 12.55 28.34 2.48
C GLN A 453 12.04 27.07 3.17
N PRO A 454 12.70 26.58 4.24
CA PRO A 454 12.18 25.50 5.06
C PRO A 454 10.82 25.85 5.69
N ILE A 455 9.96 24.85 5.85
CA ILE A 455 8.64 25.00 6.47
C ILE A 455 8.76 24.68 7.97
N ASP A 456 8.57 25.67 8.83
CA ASP A 456 8.56 25.47 10.30
C ASP A 456 7.35 24.61 10.69
N THR A 457 7.61 23.32 10.99
CA THR A 457 6.56 22.36 11.34
C THR A 457 6.47 22.17 12.85
N ARG A 458 5.32 22.53 13.43
CA ARG A 458 5.04 22.44 14.87
C ARG A 458 3.88 21.50 15.16
N ALA A 459 3.90 20.85 16.32
CA ALA A 459 2.79 20.04 16.80
C ALA A 459 2.30 20.60 18.14
N LEU A 460 0.99 20.77 18.25
CA LEU A 460 0.34 21.34 19.45
C LEU A 460 -0.90 20.52 19.82
N PRO A 461 -1.18 20.34 21.12
CA PRO A 461 -2.47 19.79 21.55
C PRO A 461 -3.63 20.66 21.08
N ILE A 462 -4.73 20.02 20.66
CA ILE A 462 -5.94 20.72 20.17
C ILE A 462 -6.56 21.62 21.24
N ASP A 463 -6.32 21.35 22.53
CA ASP A 463 -6.77 22.17 23.66
C ASP A 463 -6.18 23.59 23.61
N ARG A 464 -5.12 23.82 22.83
CA ARG A 464 -4.51 25.14 22.61
C ARG A 464 -5.08 25.87 21.39
N LEU A 465 -6.27 25.51 20.94
CA LEU A 465 -6.93 26.10 19.78
C LEU A 465 -7.09 27.63 19.89
N ASP A 466 -7.47 28.14 21.06
CA ASP A 466 -7.64 29.58 21.30
C ASP A 466 -6.35 30.36 21.11
N GLU A 467 -5.20 29.82 21.53
CA GLU A 467 -3.91 30.40 21.28
C GLU A 467 -3.58 30.44 19.79
N MET A 468 -3.95 29.39 19.08
CA MET A 468 -3.77 29.29 17.64
C MET A 468 -4.61 30.33 16.90
N ILE A 469 -5.88 30.52 17.25
CA ILE A 469 -6.76 31.52 16.66
C ILE A 469 -6.17 32.92 16.83
N LYS A 470 -5.66 33.23 18.04
CA LYS A 470 -4.97 34.53 18.31
C LYS A 470 -3.70 34.69 17.46
N ALA A 471 -2.94 33.61 17.27
CA ALA A 471 -1.74 33.61 16.41
C ALA A 471 -2.09 33.83 14.94
N VAL A 472 -3.14 33.18 14.46
CA VAL A 472 -3.69 33.37 13.11
C VAL A 472 -4.12 34.83 12.91
N GLY A 473 -4.84 35.42 13.86
CA GLY A 473 -5.24 36.84 13.78
C GLY A 473 -4.06 37.79 13.58
N ARG A 474 -2.94 37.59 14.30
CA ARG A 474 -1.71 38.37 14.10
C ARG A 474 -1.09 38.12 12.71
N ALA A 475 -1.12 36.90 12.21
CA ALA A 475 -0.58 36.59 10.90
C ALA A 475 -1.41 37.19 9.75
N LEU A 476 -2.75 37.16 9.87
CA LEU A 476 -3.65 37.80 8.90
C LEU A 476 -3.44 39.35 8.84
N ALA A 477 -3.17 39.99 9.99
CA ALA A 477 -2.85 41.40 10.03
C ALA A 477 -1.55 41.74 9.26
N ASN A 478 -0.65 40.76 9.13
CA ASN A 478 0.57 40.84 8.33
C ASN A 478 0.42 40.34 6.88
N GLY A 479 -0.82 40.12 6.42
CA GLY A 479 -1.12 39.74 5.06
C GLY A 479 -0.96 38.23 4.76
N ALA A 480 -0.78 37.39 5.77
CA ALA A 480 -0.68 35.94 5.57
C ALA A 480 -2.02 35.34 5.10
N ARG A 481 -1.94 34.25 4.34
CA ARG A 481 -3.10 33.41 4.02
C ARG A 481 -2.93 32.03 4.66
N VAL A 482 -4.03 31.46 5.11
CA VAL A 482 -4.07 30.26 5.95
C VAL A 482 -4.94 29.20 5.31
N TYR A 483 -4.38 28.00 5.14
CA TYR A 483 -5.17 26.78 4.97
C TYR A 483 -5.49 26.19 6.33
N TRP A 484 -6.75 25.88 6.56
CA TRP A 484 -7.23 25.24 7.77
C TRP A 484 -7.94 23.94 7.42
N ILE A 485 -7.29 22.82 7.71
CA ILE A 485 -7.72 21.49 7.27
C ILE A 485 -8.37 20.76 8.44
N CYS A 486 -9.61 20.30 8.23
CA CYS A 486 -10.33 19.42 9.14
C CYS A 486 -10.32 17.99 8.61
N PRO A 487 -10.19 16.97 9.48
CA PRO A 487 -10.18 15.58 9.07
C PRO A 487 -11.54 15.13 8.54
N LEU A 488 -11.53 14.08 7.69
CA LEU A 488 -12.71 13.26 7.41
C LEU A 488 -12.82 12.17 8.49
N VAL A 489 -14.03 11.90 9.00
CA VAL A 489 -14.30 10.80 9.92
C VAL A 489 -14.87 9.63 9.10
N GLU A 490 -14.19 8.48 9.07
CA GLU A 490 -14.51 7.33 8.19
C GLU A 490 -15.91 6.73 8.39
N GLU A 491 -16.63 7.07 9.46
CA GLU A 491 -17.90 6.42 9.81
C GLU A 491 -19.16 7.08 9.20
N SER A 492 -19.09 8.33 8.74
CA SER A 492 -20.23 9.02 8.11
C SER A 492 -19.80 10.33 7.42
N GLU A 493 -19.96 10.39 6.10
CA GLU A 493 -19.73 11.63 5.31
C GLU A 493 -20.56 12.83 5.81
N ASP A 494 -21.70 12.58 6.49
CA ASP A 494 -22.56 13.63 7.01
C ASP A 494 -21.99 14.28 8.28
N LEU A 495 -21.34 13.51 9.17
CA LEU A 495 -20.68 14.03 10.38
C LEU A 495 -19.43 14.86 10.04
N ASP A 496 -18.73 14.50 8.97
CA ASP A 496 -17.53 15.21 8.53
C ASP A 496 -17.82 16.62 8.02
N ILE A 497 -18.93 16.76 7.34
CA ILE A 497 -19.33 18.05 6.77
C ILE A 497 -19.77 18.98 7.89
N SER A 498 -20.56 18.49 8.84
CA SER A 498 -20.96 19.30 10.00
C SER A 498 -19.75 19.80 10.78
N ALA A 499 -18.73 18.99 10.98
CA ALA A 499 -17.52 19.40 11.70
C ALA A 499 -16.73 20.52 10.97
N VAL A 500 -16.66 20.46 9.62
CA VAL A 500 -16.00 21.50 8.81
C VAL A 500 -16.83 22.79 8.79
N GLU A 501 -18.14 22.67 8.67
CA GLU A 501 -19.06 23.79 8.68
C GLU A 501 -19.08 24.47 10.07
N GLU A 502 -19.13 23.72 11.16
CA GLU A 502 -19.00 24.25 12.54
C GLU A 502 -17.67 24.99 12.73
N ARG A 503 -16.56 24.44 12.21
CA ARG A 503 -15.27 25.13 12.28
C ARG A 503 -15.27 26.41 11.47
N HIS A 504 -15.86 26.39 10.29
CA HIS A 504 -16.03 27.57 9.44
C HIS A 504 -16.85 28.67 10.17
N GLU A 505 -18.02 28.32 10.71
CA GLU A 505 -18.87 29.25 11.46
C GLU A 505 -18.13 29.84 12.66
N MET A 506 -17.44 29.01 13.44
CA MET A 506 -16.64 29.47 14.55
C MET A 506 -15.57 30.48 14.13
N LEU A 507 -14.82 30.18 13.06
CA LEU A 507 -13.78 31.09 12.56
C LEU A 507 -14.38 32.38 11.97
N MET A 508 -15.56 32.30 11.38
CA MET A 508 -16.30 33.48 10.90
C MET A 508 -16.68 34.44 12.05
N GLN A 509 -16.98 33.92 13.24
CA GLN A 509 -17.23 34.77 14.43
C GLN A 509 -16.00 35.60 14.82
N PHE A 510 -14.77 35.09 14.61
CA PHE A 510 -13.54 35.79 14.92
C PHE A 510 -13.02 36.68 13.78
N PHE A 511 -13.19 36.25 12.52
CA PHE A 511 -12.52 36.86 11.36
C PHE A 511 -13.47 37.38 10.28
N GLY A 512 -14.79 37.20 10.46
CA GLY A 512 -15.80 37.69 9.54
C GLY A 512 -15.65 37.12 8.13
N ASN A 513 -15.89 37.92 7.12
CA ASN A 513 -15.88 37.54 5.70
C ASN A 513 -14.50 37.13 5.15
N LYS A 514 -13.46 37.10 5.98
CA LYS A 514 -12.14 36.63 5.58
C LYS A 514 -12.01 35.11 5.53
N VAL A 515 -13.05 34.38 5.92
CA VAL A 515 -13.08 32.92 5.98
C VAL A 515 -13.88 32.36 4.82
N GLY A 516 -13.25 31.51 4.02
CA GLY A 516 -13.87 30.72 2.97
C GLY A 516 -13.99 29.26 3.35
N LEU A 517 -14.89 28.52 2.69
CA LEU A 517 -15.16 27.10 2.92
C LEU A 517 -15.06 26.30 1.62
N VAL A 518 -14.39 25.13 1.70
CA VAL A 518 -14.36 24.16 0.59
C VAL A 518 -14.42 22.72 1.12
N HIS A 519 -15.44 21.97 0.71
CA HIS A 519 -15.56 20.53 1.08
C HIS A 519 -16.13 19.68 -0.08
N GLY A 520 -16.10 18.36 0.07
CA GLY A 520 -16.39 17.39 -0.99
C GLY A 520 -17.75 17.57 -1.67
N ARG A 521 -18.81 17.88 -0.92
CA ARG A 521 -20.20 18.00 -1.41
C ARG A 521 -20.55 19.31 -2.11
N MET A 522 -19.71 20.33 -2.01
CA MET A 522 -19.97 21.58 -2.74
C MET A 522 -20.01 21.31 -4.24
N LYS A 523 -20.89 22.01 -4.95
CA LYS A 523 -20.93 21.98 -6.43
C LYS A 523 -19.62 22.53 -6.99
N GLY A 524 -19.23 22.03 -8.16
CA GLY A 524 -17.97 22.45 -8.79
C GLY A 524 -17.80 23.97 -8.93
N PRO A 525 -18.83 24.71 -9.45
CA PRO A 525 -18.72 26.16 -9.55
C PRO A 525 -18.52 26.88 -8.21
N ASP A 526 -19.14 26.38 -7.13
CA ASP A 526 -19.02 26.98 -5.80
C ASP A 526 -17.62 26.75 -5.22
N LYS A 527 -17.04 25.56 -5.47
CA LYS A 527 -15.63 25.26 -5.10
C LYS A 527 -14.68 26.17 -5.85
N ASP A 528 -14.88 26.32 -7.15
CA ASP A 528 -14.05 27.16 -8.00
C ASP A 528 -14.10 28.62 -7.53
N ALA A 529 -15.31 29.16 -7.23
CA ALA A 529 -15.48 30.49 -6.70
C ALA A 529 -14.80 30.71 -5.35
N ALA A 530 -14.96 29.78 -4.41
CA ALA A 530 -14.30 29.88 -3.10
C ALA A 530 -12.76 29.87 -3.21
N MET A 531 -12.24 29.08 -4.14
CA MET A 531 -10.81 29.05 -4.43
C MET A 531 -10.31 30.33 -5.08
N ASP A 532 -11.06 30.88 -6.04
CA ASP A 532 -10.73 32.16 -6.69
C ASP A 532 -10.72 33.31 -5.67
N HIS A 533 -11.71 33.40 -4.77
CA HIS A 533 -11.74 34.38 -3.69
C HIS A 533 -10.51 34.27 -2.79
N PHE A 534 -10.09 33.05 -2.44
CA PHE A 534 -8.89 32.82 -1.65
C PHE A 534 -7.62 33.16 -2.43
N GLN A 535 -7.55 32.86 -3.71
CA GLN A 535 -6.41 33.19 -4.57
C GLN A 535 -6.27 34.71 -4.79
N ARG A 536 -7.37 35.45 -4.88
CA ARG A 536 -7.37 36.92 -4.98
C ARG A 536 -7.13 37.60 -3.65
N GLY A 537 -7.27 36.87 -2.51
CA GLY A 537 -7.10 37.39 -1.16
C GLY A 537 -8.35 38.09 -0.60
N GLU A 538 -9.48 37.92 -1.24
CA GLU A 538 -10.78 38.35 -0.74
C GLU A 538 -11.13 37.58 0.54
N THR A 539 -10.81 36.29 0.56
CA THR A 539 -10.74 35.49 1.77
C THR A 539 -9.28 35.19 2.10
N GLN A 540 -8.93 35.19 3.39
CA GLN A 540 -7.57 34.99 3.89
C GLN A 540 -7.39 33.65 4.64
N ILE A 541 -8.48 33.04 5.10
CA ILE A 541 -8.51 31.69 5.68
C ILE A 541 -9.37 30.83 4.76
N LEU A 542 -8.90 29.66 4.39
CA LEU A 542 -9.67 28.65 3.69
C LEU A 542 -9.82 27.42 4.57
N VAL A 543 -11.03 27.21 5.09
CA VAL A 543 -11.40 26.01 5.83
C VAL A 543 -11.78 24.91 4.84
N ALA A 544 -11.16 23.76 4.99
CA ALA A 544 -11.43 22.68 4.03
C ALA A 544 -11.23 21.28 4.63
N THR A 545 -11.80 20.30 3.93
CA THR A 545 -11.46 18.89 4.10
C THR A 545 -10.21 18.53 3.27
N THR A 546 -9.86 17.26 3.21
CA THR A 546 -8.76 16.72 2.38
C THR A 546 -8.89 17.01 0.87
N VAL A 547 -9.99 17.59 0.41
CA VAL A 547 -10.19 17.98 -1.02
C VAL A 547 -9.07 18.91 -1.53
N ILE A 548 -8.42 19.67 -0.64
CA ILE A 548 -7.27 20.52 -1.00
C ILE A 548 -5.98 19.71 -1.26
N GLU A 549 -5.95 18.45 -0.89
CA GLU A 549 -4.83 17.55 -1.20
C GLU A 549 -4.52 17.51 -2.70
N VAL A 550 -5.53 17.76 -3.54
CA VAL A 550 -5.41 17.74 -5.00
C VAL A 550 -5.77 19.09 -5.61
N GLY A 551 -4.76 19.82 -6.09
CA GLY A 551 -5.01 20.73 -7.22
C GLY A 551 -4.90 22.21 -7.01
N VAL A 552 -4.80 22.81 -5.83
CA VAL A 552 -4.75 24.27 -5.75
C VAL A 552 -3.44 24.78 -5.16
N ASP A 553 -2.77 25.61 -5.95
CA ASP A 553 -1.51 26.26 -5.59
C ASP A 553 -1.72 27.77 -5.42
N VAL A 554 -1.64 28.22 -4.17
CA VAL A 554 -1.69 29.64 -3.83
C VAL A 554 -0.34 30.04 -3.20
N PRO A 555 0.57 30.64 -3.98
CA PRO A 555 1.91 30.98 -3.51
C PRO A 555 1.97 31.89 -2.27
N GLN A 556 0.89 32.68 -2.08
CA GLN A 556 0.75 33.60 -0.95
C GLN A 556 0.27 32.92 0.34
N ALA A 557 -0.15 31.66 0.28
CA ALA A 557 -0.51 30.90 1.47
C ALA A 557 0.77 30.44 2.20
N THR A 558 0.94 30.95 3.42
CA THR A 558 2.16 30.74 4.20
C THR A 558 1.92 29.91 5.47
N ILE A 559 0.67 29.66 5.83
CA ILE A 559 0.31 28.89 7.03
C ILE A 559 -0.61 27.75 6.66
N MET A 560 -0.25 26.56 7.12
CA MET A 560 -1.05 25.34 7.05
C MET A 560 -1.40 24.89 8.47
N ILE A 561 -2.67 24.75 8.79
CA ILE A 561 -3.14 24.21 10.06
C ILE A 561 -3.89 22.92 9.75
N ILE A 562 -3.54 21.83 10.43
CA ILE A 562 -4.16 20.52 10.23
C ILE A 562 -4.70 20.06 11.59
N GLU A 563 -6.02 19.99 11.71
CA GLU A 563 -6.68 19.47 12.92
C GLU A 563 -6.67 17.95 12.95
N HIS A 564 -6.59 17.39 14.15
CA HIS A 564 -6.54 15.95 14.36
C HIS A 564 -5.49 15.27 13.49
N ALA A 565 -4.28 15.82 13.45
CA ALA A 565 -3.19 15.33 12.62
C ALA A 565 -2.86 13.83 12.86
N GLU A 566 -3.19 13.29 14.04
CA GLU A 566 -3.06 11.87 14.38
C GLU A 566 -3.91 10.94 13.50
N ARG A 567 -4.95 11.46 12.85
CA ARG A 567 -5.85 10.69 11.98
C ARG A 567 -5.36 10.61 10.53
N PHE A 568 -4.43 11.47 10.15
CA PHE A 568 -3.91 11.51 8.79
C PHE A 568 -2.75 10.53 8.58
N GLY A 569 -2.65 9.99 7.39
CA GLY A 569 -1.46 9.28 6.94
C GLY A 569 -0.28 10.24 6.71
N LEU A 570 0.95 9.72 6.84
CA LEU A 570 2.16 10.54 6.65
C LEU A 570 2.23 11.15 5.24
N ALA A 571 1.88 10.39 4.21
CA ALA A 571 1.83 10.88 2.84
C ALA A 571 0.86 12.07 2.69
N GLN A 572 -0.31 12.00 3.31
CA GLN A 572 -1.29 13.09 3.30
C GLN A 572 -0.78 14.34 4.03
N LEU A 573 -0.25 14.16 5.24
CA LEU A 573 0.35 15.28 6.01
C LEU A 573 1.47 15.96 5.21
N HIS A 574 2.30 15.17 4.54
CA HIS A 574 3.38 15.70 3.71
C HIS A 574 2.87 16.44 2.48
N GLN A 575 1.86 15.94 1.78
CA GLN A 575 1.23 16.62 0.65
C GLN A 575 0.57 17.93 1.06
N LEU A 576 -0.19 17.93 2.18
CA LEU A 576 -0.81 19.13 2.73
C LEU A 576 0.24 20.16 3.11
N ARG A 577 1.30 19.76 3.85
CA ARG A 577 2.43 20.64 4.18
C ARG A 577 3.06 21.26 2.94
N GLY A 578 3.19 20.47 1.87
CA GLY A 578 3.76 20.94 0.58
C GLY A 578 2.91 21.97 -0.17
N ARG A 579 1.67 22.25 0.28
CA ARG A 579 0.82 23.32 -0.28
C ARG A 579 1.22 24.71 0.17
N VAL A 580 2.01 24.83 1.22
CA VAL A 580 2.63 26.11 1.66
C VAL A 580 4.15 26.07 1.39
N GLY A 581 4.83 27.19 1.52
CA GLY A 581 6.28 27.30 1.29
C GLY A 581 6.68 27.27 -0.18
N ARG A 582 5.81 27.70 -1.09
CA ARG A 582 6.10 27.78 -2.54
C ARG A 582 6.61 29.15 -2.97
N GLY A 583 6.48 30.16 -2.10
CA GLY A 583 7.05 31.51 -2.30
C GLY A 583 8.37 31.68 -1.55
N SER A 584 8.89 32.92 -1.59
CA SER A 584 10.10 33.36 -0.86
C SER A 584 9.86 33.62 0.63
N ASN A 585 8.58 33.65 1.05
CA ASN A 585 8.20 33.94 2.43
C ASN A 585 8.35 32.72 3.33
N LYS A 586 8.72 32.97 4.61
CA LYS A 586 8.73 31.93 5.64
C LYS A 586 7.33 31.33 5.80
N SER A 587 7.23 30.03 5.85
CA SER A 587 5.98 29.32 5.98
C SER A 587 5.98 28.38 7.18
N SER A 588 4.80 28.15 7.73
CA SER A 588 4.61 27.31 8.92
C SER A 588 3.53 26.25 8.67
N CYS A 589 3.74 25.07 9.21
CA CYS A 589 2.75 24.00 9.27
C CYS A 589 2.48 23.62 10.73
N VAL A 590 1.24 23.71 11.17
CA VAL A 590 0.84 23.39 12.54
C VAL A 590 -0.04 22.15 12.55
N LEU A 591 0.43 21.13 13.23
CA LEU A 591 -0.25 19.86 13.44
C LEU A 591 -0.96 19.89 14.79
N LEU A 592 -2.29 20.06 14.79
CA LEU A 592 -3.08 20.01 16.01
C LEU A 592 -3.50 18.55 16.25
N TYR A 593 -3.24 18.03 17.47
CA TYR A 593 -3.52 16.64 17.81
C TYR A 593 -4.31 16.51 19.10
N LYS A 594 -5.10 15.45 19.23
CA LYS A 594 -5.82 15.09 20.44
C LYS A 594 -4.97 14.15 21.31
N ALA A 595 -4.71 14.56 22.54
CA ALA A 595 -4.01 13.72 23.54
C ALA A 595 -4.98 12.71 24.21
N PRO A 596 -4.50 11.52 24.70
CA PRO A 596 -3.14 10.99 24.50
C PRO A 596 -2.90 10.40 23.11
N LEU A 597 -1.68 10.54 22.58
CA LEU A 597 -1.29 9.93 21.30
C LEU A 597 -0.85 8.48 21.50
N GLY A 598 -1.33 7.58 20.65
CA GLY A 598 -0.75 6.24 20.50
C GLY A 598 0.67 6.30 19.89
N GLU A 599 1.45 5.24 20.06
CA GLU A 599 2.86 5.20 19.62
C GLU A 599 3.03 5.48 18.12
N VAL A 600 2.18 4.93 17.27
CA VAL A 600 2.23 5.14 15.82
C VAL A 600 1.93 6.60 15.45
N ALA A 601 0.92 7.20 16.07
CA ALA A 601 0.56 8.61 15.83
C ALA A 601 1.68 9.55 16.31
N LYS A 602 2.29 9.25 17.45
CA LYS A 602 3.45 9.98 17.99
C LYS A 602 4.64 9.91 17.03
N ALA A 603 4.96 8.73 16.52
CA ALA A 603 6.03 8.55 15.55
C ALA A 603 5.76 9.33 14.24
N ARG A 604 4.52 9.29 13.72
CA ARG A 604 4.12 10.07 12.53
C ARG A 604 4.30 11.58 12.72
N ILE A 605 3.86 12.12 13.83
CA ILE A 605 4.00 13.55 14.13
C ILE A 605 5.48 13.93 14.33
N SER A 606 6.29 13.08 14.96
CA SER A 606 7.72 13.32 15.14
C SER A 606 8.46 13.42 13.81
N ILE A 607 8.29 12.46 12.91
CA ILE A 607 8.98 12.48 11.61
C ILE A 607 8.58 13.69 10.76
N MET A 608 7.31 14.12 10.82
CA MET A 608 6.85 15.33 10.13
C MET A 608 7.53 16.61 10.65
N ARG A 609 7.92 16.65 11.92
CA ARG A 609 8.67 17.77 12.53
C ARG A 609 10.16 17.71 12.22
N GLU A 610 10.72 16.52 12.13
CA GLU A 610 12.16 16.28 11.97
C GLU A 610 12.62 16.38 10.51
N SER A 611 11.76 16.07 9.56
CA SER A 611 12.15 15.96 8.16
C SER A 611 11.18 16.68 7.22
N GLU A 612 11.76 17.30 6.19
CA GLU A 612 11.05 17.78 5.02
C GLU A 612 11.31 16.90 3.76
N ASP A 613 12.18 15.91 3.88
CA ASP A 613 12.47 14.99 2.80
C ASP A 613 11.31 14.01 2.63
N GLY A 614 10.56 14.17 1.53
CA GLY A 614 9.41 13.33 1.22
C GLY A 614 9.78 11.85 1.03
N PHE A 615 11.00 11.52 0.58
CA PHE A 615 11.47 10.14 0.47
C PHE A 615 11.65 9.49 1.84
N ARG A 616 12.30 10.21 2.79
CA ARG A 616 12.45 9.74 4.16
C ARG A 616 11.10 9.56 4.85
N ILE A 617 10.17 10.51 4.65
CA ILE A 617 8.81 10.43 5.20
C ILE A 617 8.06 9.23 4.63
N ALA A 618 8.19 8.96 3.35
CA ALA A 618 7.55 7.82 2.70
C ALA A 618 8.13 6.46 3.15
N GLU A 619 9.46 6.37 3.36
CA GLU A 619 10.11 5.19 3.94
C GLU A 619 9.63 4.93 5.38
N GLU A 620 9.46 5.98 6.17
CA GLU A 620 8.95 5.87 7.53
C GLU A 620 7.45 5.52 7.57
N ASP A 621 6.65 6.03 6.61
CA ASP A 621 5.23 5.63 6.46
C ASP A 621 5.11 4.13 6.17
N LEU A 622 5.98 3.60 5.29
CA LEU A 622 6.05 2.16 5.01
C LEU A 622 6.37 1.36 6.28
N ARG A 623 7.33 1.82 7.07
CA ARG A 623 7.73 1.16 8.31
C ARG A 623 6.63 1.16 9.38
N LEU A 624 5.89 2.26 9.51
CA LEU A 624 4.87 2.43 10.55
C LEU A 624 3.53 1.76 10.26
N ARG A 625 3.17 1.63 8.98
CA ARG A 625 1.87 1.02 8.59
C ARG A 625 1.96 -0.48 8.35
N GLY A 626 3.15 -1.01 8.04
CA GLY A 626 3.24 -2.32 7.39
C GLY A 626 2.66 -2.28 5.96
N GLU A 627 2.89 -3.33 5.18
CA GLU A 627 2.50 -3.35 3.76
C GLU A 627 0.98 -3.37 3.52
N GLY A 628 0.23 -3.99 4.40
CA GLY A 628 -1.20 -4.26 4.21
C GLY A 628 -2.08 -3.02 4.15
N GLU A 629 -1.67 -1.92 4.80
CA GLU A 629 -2.44 -0.67 4.83
C GLU A 629 -2.04 0.34 3.75
N ILE A 630 -0.77 0.37 3.33
CA ILE A 630 -0.27 1.41 2.40
C ILE A 630 -0.90 1.31 1.02
N LEU A 631 -1.20 0.10 0.59
CA LEU A 631 -1.70 -0.16 -0.75
C LEU A 631 -3.22 -0.07 -0.85
N GLY A 632 -3.91 0.15 0.26
CA GLY A 632 -5.35 0.10 0.27
C GLY A 632 -5.80 -1.14 -0.49
N THR A 633 -5.42 -2.34 -0.05
CA THR A 633 -5.67 -3.60 -0.76
C THR A 633 -7.12 -3.79 -1.14
N ARG A 634 -8.03 -3.03 -0.51
CA ARG A 634 -9.44 -2.90 -0.88
C ARG A 634 -9.72 -1.90 -2.01
N GLN A 635 -8.83 -0.93 -2.28
CA GLN A 635 -9.06 0.14 -3.28
C GLN A 635 -8.19 0.04 -4.53
N SER A 636 -6.98 -0.55 -4.47
CA SER A 636 -6.02 -0.55 -5.59
C SER A 636 -6.07 -1.79 -6.48
N GLY A 637 -6.75 -2.86 -6.07
CA GLY A 637 -6.83 -4.11 -6.84
C GLY A 637 -5.49 -4.85 -7.02
N VAL A 638 -4.42 -4.40 -6.37
CA VAL A 638 -3.11 -5.06 -6.41
C VAL A 638 -3.00 -5.98 -5.20
N PRO A 639 -2.87 -7.31 -5.37
CA PRO A 639 -2.71 -8.22 -4.25
C PRO A 639 -1.38 -7.98 -3.55
N GLY A 640 -1.41 -7.77 -2.24
CA GLY A 640 -0.21 -7.74 -1.39
C GLY A 640 0.54 -9.08 -1.42
N PHE A 641 1.72 -9.12 -0.83
CA PHE A 641 2.43 -10.39 -0.62
C PHE A 641 1.71 -11.25 0.41
N ARG A 642 1.75 -12.56 0.22
CA ARG A 642 1.14 -13.54 1.12
C ARG A 642 2.10 -13.97 2.23
N ILE A 643 3.40 -14.01 1.93
CA ILE A 643 4.46 -14.57 2.79
C ILE A 643 5.53 -13.52 3.07
N ALA A 644 5.95 -12.78 2.04
CA ALA A 644 6.97 -11.76 2.18
C ALA A 644 6.44 -10.56 2.97
N ASP A 645 7.27 -10.05 3.87
CA ASP A 645 7.05 -8.83 4.64
C ASP A 645 8.21 -7.88 4.33
N LEU A 646 7.95 -6.79 3.60
CA LEU A 646 9.02 -5.88 3.16
C LEU A 646 9.66 -5.12 4.32
N SER A 647 9.06 -5.08 5.50
CA SER A 647 9.70 -4.51 6.69
C SER A 647 10.92 -5.35 7.13
N VAL A 648 10.89 -6.66 6.85
CA VAL A 648 11.93 -7.62 7.20
C VAL A 648 12.71 -8.10 5.97
N HIS A 649 12.04 -8.30 4.84
CA HIS A 649 12.58 -8.96 3.64
C HIS A 649 13.00 -7.98 2.53
N ALA A 650 13.12 -6.66 2.82
CA ALA A 650 13.46 -5.65 1.83
C ALA A 650 14.77 -5.93 1.06
N GLU A 651 15.78 -6.48 1.74
CA GLU A 651 17.04 -6.85 1.09
C GLU A 651 16.86 -7.96 0.04
N LEU A 652 15.95 -8.91 0.31
CA LEU A 652 15.67 -10.01 -0.61
C LEU A 652 15.05 -9.53 -1.92
N LEU A 653 14.31 -8.42 -1.89
CA LEU A 653 13.68 -7.85 -3.08
C LEU A 653 14.71 -7.39 -4.10
N ALA A 654 15.79 -6.73 -3.65
CA ALA A 654 16.87 -6.30 -4.54
C ALA A 654 17.56 -7.50 -5.19
N ILE A 655 17.85 -8.55 -4.40
CA ILE A 655 18.47 -9.79 -4.87
C ILE A 655 17.53 -10.50 -5.87
N ALA A 656 16.25 -10.60 -5.56
CA ALA A 656 15.25 -11.23 -6.44
C ALA A 656 15.13 -10.50 -7.80
N ARG A 657 15.23 -9.15 -7.80
CA ARG A 657 15.26 -8.35 -9.02
C ARG A 657 16.48 -8.64 -9.88
N ASP A 658 17.66 -8.61 -9.27
CA ASP A 658 18.92 -8.84 -10.01
C ASP A 658 18.95 -10.28 -10.55
N ASP A 659 18.48 -11.26 -9.78
CA ASP A 659 18.36 -12.66 -10.22
C ASP A 659 17.34 -12.80 -11.37
N ALA A 660 16.16 -12.16 -11.27
CA ALA A 660 15.16 -12.17 -12.35
C ALA A 660 15.71 -11.59 -13.66
N GLN A 661 16.49 -10.51 -13.59
CA GLN A 661 17.16 -9.93 -14.75
C GLN A 661 18.20 -10.88 -15.36
N LEU A 662 19.02 -11.50 -14.53
CA LEU A 662 20.04 -12.47 -14.95
C LEU A 662 19.40 -13.72 -15.58
N ILE A 663 18.30 -14.21 -15.01
CA ILE A 663 17.54 -15.33 -15.54
C ILE A 663 17.08 -15.04 -16.96
N LEU A 664 16.45 -13.90 -17.20
CA LEU A 664 15.94 -13.54 -18.53
C LEU A 664 17.05 -13.20 -19.54
N GLN A 665 18.20 -12.71 -19.09
CA GLN A 665 19.37 -12.56 -19.97
C GLN A 665 19.89 -13.91 -20.47
N LYS A 666 19.87 -14.96 -19.62
CA LYS A 666 20.36 -16.30 -19.95
C LYS A 666 19.32 -17.20 -20.64
N ASP A 667 18.06 -17.05 -20.25
CA ASP A 667 16.93 -17.88 -20.73
C ASP A 667 15.69 -17.00 -20.96
N PRO A 668 15.65 -16.22 -22.05
CA PRO A 668 14.55 -15.28 -22.33
C PRO A 668 13.17 -15.94 -22.45
N GLN A 669 13.14 -17.20 -22.87
CA GLN A 669 11.91 -17.95 -23.08
C GLN A 669 11.55 -18.87 -21.89
N LEU A 670 12.37 -18.90 -20.85
CA LEU A 670 12.25 -19.85 -19.73
C LEU A 670 12.10 -21.29 -20.22
N GLY A 671 12.91 -21.70 -21.21
CA GLY A 671 12.87 -23.01 -21.84
C GLY A 671 13.83 -24.04 -21.24
N SER A 672 14.79 -23.60 -20.44
CA SER A 672 15.72 -24.49 -19.71
C SER A 672 15.00 -25.26 -18.60
N PRO A 673 15.57 -26.34 -18.05
CA PRO A 673 15.00 -27.04 -16.89
C PRO A 673 14.73 -26.10 -15.69
N ARG A 674 15.63 -25.16 -15.42
CA ARG A 674 15.40 -24.10 -14.41
C ARG A 674 14.29 -23.16 -14.85
N GLY A 675 14.20 -22.80 -16.11
CA GLY A 675 13.15 -21.97 -16.68
C GLY A 675 11.75 -22.62 -16.55
N GLU A 676 11.64 -23.93 -16.74
CA GLU A 676 10.41 -24.68 -16.52
C GLU A 676 10.00 -24.67 -15.04
N ALA A 677 10.96 -24.82 -14.12
CA ALA A 677 10.72 -24.70 -12.68
C ALA A 677 10.25 -23.28 -12.32
N LEU A 678 10.83 -22.23 -12.91
CA LEU A 678 10.41 -20.84 -12.72
C LEU A 678 9.00 -20.56 -13.27
N ARG A 679 8.58 -21.23 -14.35
CA ARG A 679 7.19 -21.18 -14.81
C ARG A 679 6.23 -21.77 -13.76
N ALA A 680 6.61 -22.87 -13.10
CA ALA A 680 5.82 -23.41 -11.98
C ALA A 680 5.74 -22.41 -10.82
N LEU A 681 6.83 -21.75 -10.47
CA LEU A 681 6.87 -20.68 -9.46
C LEU A 681 5.90 -19.54 -9.78
N LEU A 682 5.85 -19.07 -11.02
CA LEU A 682 4.90 -18.02 -11.45
C LEU A 682 3.43 -18.44 -11.25
N TYR A 683 3.09 -19.72 -11.52
CA TYR A 683 1.75 -20.24 -11.23
C TYR A 683 1.46 -20.29 -9.73
N LEU A 684 2.40 -20.75 -8.90
CA LEU A 684 2.22 -20.86 -7.45
C LEU A 684 1.87 -19.51 -6.80
N PHE A 685 2.48 -18.44 -7.26
CA PHE A 685 2.26 -17.10 -6.71
C PHE A 685 1.27 -16.24 -7.54
N GLY A 686 0.46 -16.86 -8.43
CA GLY A 686 -0.58 -16.17 -9.18
C GLY A 686 -0.05 -15.11 -10.15
N ARG A 687 1.16 -15.30 -10.68
CA ARG A 687 1.82 -14.43 -11.66
C ARG A 687 1.83 -15.02 -13.09
N ASP A 688 0.98 -15.97 -13.34
CA ASP A 688 0.90 -16.70 -14.62
C ASP A 688 0.44 -15.84 -15.79
N ALA A 689 -0.21 -14.69 -15.56
CA ALA A 689 -0.50 -13.72 -16.60
C ALA A 689 0.77 -13.29 -17.38
N ALA A 690 1.92 -13.19 -16.70
CA ALA A 690 3.20 -12.92 -17.34
C ALA A 690 3.67 -14.02 -18.32
N ILE A 691 3.24 -15.27 -18.10
CA ILE A 691 3.55 -16.38 -19.02
C ILE A 691 2.80 -16.25 -20.35
N LYS A 692 1.59 -15.65 -20.35
CA LYS A 692 0.83 -15.38 -21.57
C LYS A 692 1.56 -14.43 -22.49
N VAL A 693 2.26 -13.48 -21.89
CA VAL A 693 3.09 -12.49 -22.59
C VAL A 693 4.27 -13.14 -23.32
N LEU A 694 4.91 -14.17 -22.74
CA LEU A 694 5.97 -14.96 -23.40
C LEU A 694 5.50 -15.70 -24.65
N ARG A 695 4.20 -15.99 -24.78
CA ARG A 695 3.62 -16.74 -25.88
C ARG A 695 3.05 -15.87 -26.99
N ALA A 696 2.85 -14.59 -26.71
CA ALA A 696 2.29 -13.64 -27.67
C ALA A 696 3.37 -12.94 -28.53
N GLY A 697 4.66 -13.12 -28.21
CA GLY A 697 5.82 -12.73 -29.02
C GLY A 697 6.52 -13.97 -29.55
#